data_8587bad6a84605517e40b3e8b6a537a5
#
_entry.id   8587bad6a84605517e40b3e8b6a537a5
#
_cell.length_a   1.000
_cell.length_b   1.000
_cell.length_c   1.000
_cell.angle_alpha   90.00
_cell.angle_beta   90.00
_cell.angle_gamma   90.00
#
_symmetry.space_group_name_H-M   'P 1'
#
loop_
_entity.id
_entity.type
_entity.pdbx_description
1 polymer ?
#
loop_
_entity_poly.entity_id
_entity_poly.type
_entity_poly.pdbx_seq_one_letter_code
_entity_poly.pdbx_strand_id
1 'polypeptide(L)'
;RGLGDVYKRQVQGNEYNAFRSNMKINAKITDWLEVGANVNFQDRSDGDIQVSLGSNYWDNNMLRNSPYASMYDNNGNYEQYPMSGLPTNGGYNYYFDRQYYDLEKGYTVLNTIFNAKITLPAGFSYQFNIAPRYQWFYDRYWMSADLPNASAADRGVNRGWSKNFDWNLNNTITWDKIFGEHHFTATLVQEAEEHRYWSDNVNARNITPSDALGFHYTQGANKTQSGFSTNDTHYTAASYLGRLFYSFKDRYMFTGTFRRDGYSGFGSNNPWGNFGSVGLSWVFSEENFMSDAHDWMDMGKLRLSWGTNGNREFGDVYSTLSNLSLAGGSMVYYQNGNSNVVNPLYMSRLAAPNLEWEKTKAWNIGLDFSFLNGRLTANMDYYLKKTTDMIMSQRLPSFSGFGSIMANLGEVQNQGFEIALNSTNIQNRNFIWNTSVGFSINKNKINHIYYDYDENGVEKDDTSNGWFIGQAIGTIWYYETDGVWQNTPEDIASAALVGQKPGDPKVVNHYTEDDRILEDGTRIPVYNDNDKVYQGTTAPPVYWNLRNDFTLWKDLTLSVSLYSYMGHKSRAGYWLNQENGGSQVTNGFNVAARKYWTPDNPTNDYCRLNAAGPNTGLANGVDKVYNRSFVRLDDITLGYTLPQKWTRKFMIDRIRLTASCKNVCTFDNWEYGDPKTGGLDKRSFN
;
A
#
# COMPACT_ATOMS: atom_id res chain seq x y z
N ARG A 1 5.68 -5.16 29.33
CA ARG A 1 4.67 -4.14 29.02
C ARG A 1 5.37 -2.79 29.10
N GLY A 2 5.48 -2.05 27.98
CA GLY A 2 5.91 -0.67 27.97
C GLY A 2 4.77 0.20 28.49
N LEU A 3 5.07 1.05 29.47
CA LEU A 3 4.17 2.10 29.90
C LEU A 3 4.22 3.23 28.86
N GLY A 4 3.13 3.42 28.11
CA GLY A 4 2.78 4.66 27.48
C GLY A 4 3.48 4.98 26.15
N ASP A 5 2.87 4.57 25.05
CA ASP A 5 2.96 5.33 23.81
C ASP A 5 2.11 6.61 23.96
N VAL A 6 2.78 7.73 24.14
CA VAL A 6 2.10 9.02 24.08
C VAL A 6 1.93 9.39 22.61
N TYR A 7 0.83 8.99 22.00
CA TYR A 7 0.43 9.43 20.67
C TYR A 7 -0.02 10.89 20.68
N LYS A 8 0.91 11.81 20.49
CA LYS A 8 0.60 13.26 20.41
C LYS A 8 -0.02 13.72 19.08
N ARG A 9 -0.40 12.80 18.18
CA ARG A 9 -0.83 13.14 16.82
C ARG A 9 -2.15 12.50 16.40
N GLN A 10 -3.03 12.24 17.37
CA GLN A 10 -4.38 11.77 17.07
C GLN A 10 -5.30 12.96 16.83
N VAL A 11 -6.21 12.80 15.89
CA VAL A 11 -7.38 13.68 15.82
C VAL A 11 -8.15 13.45 17.11
N GLN A 12 -8.45 14.52 17.82
CA GLN A 12 -9.15 14.44 19.11
C GLN A 12 -10.46 13.68 18.96
N GLY A 13 -10.66 12.67 19.82
CA GLY A 13 -11.82 11.79 19.81
C GLY A 13 -11.70 10.59 18.86
N ASN A 14 -10.64 10.47 18.07
CA ASN A 14 -10.36 9.27 17.29
C ASN A 14 -9.48 8.35 18.12
N GLU A 15 -10.11 7.60 19.01
CA GLU A 15 -9.45 6.67 19.93
C GLU A 15 -10.04 5.26 19.82
N TYR A 16 -9.31 4.28 20.31
CA TYR A 16 -9.83 2.93 20.47
C TYR A 16 -9.38 2.32 21.80
N ASN A 17 -10.22 1.45 22.33
CA ASN A 17 -9.92 0.62 23.48
C ASN A 17 -9.79 -0.83 23.02
N ALA A 18 -8.78 -1.55 23.50
CA ALA A 18 -8.63 -2.94 23.15
C ALA A 18 -8.16 -3.77 24.34
N PHE A 19 -8.88 -4.86 24.60
CA PHE A 19 -8.42 -5.95 25.45
C PHE A 19 -7.76 -7.01 24.57
N ARG A 20 -6.55 -7.40 24.91
CA ARG A 20 -5.80 -8.45 24.20
C ARG A 20 -5.28 -9.47 25.18
N SER A 21 -5.50 -10.75 24.86
CA SER A 21 -4.98 -11.88 25.61
C SER A 21 -4.26 -12.84 24.67
N ASN A 22 -3.09 -13.27 25.04
CA ASN A 22 -2.35 -14.31 24.34
C ASN A 22 -2.01 -15.42 25.34
N MET A 23 -2.40 -16.64 25.00
CA MET A 23 -2.07 -17.85 25.75
C MET A 23 -1.34 -18.82 24.82
N LYS A 24 -0.13 -19.19 25.17
CA LYS A 24 0.66 -20.17 24.44
C LYS A 24 1.04 -21.32 25.38
N ILE A 25 0.69 -22.53 24.98
CA ILE A 25 1.01 -23.77 25.69
C ILE A 25 1.75 -24.67 24.71
N ASN A 26 2.90 -25.18 25.11
CA ASN A 26 3.61 -26.25 24.44
C ASN A 26 3.87 -27.34 25.48
N ALA A 27 3.51 -28.55 25.17
CA ALA A 27 3.66 -29.68 26.06
C ALA A 27 4.33 -30.86 25.33
N LYS A 28 5.40 -31.36 25.89
CA LYS A 28 5.98 -32.64 25.51
C LYS A 28 5.22 -33.73 26.28
N ILE A 29 4.28 -34.41 25.62
CA ILE A 29 3.43 -35.43 26.24
C ILE A 29 4.22 -36.72 26.45
N THR A 30 5.01 -37.07 25.43
CA THR A 30 5.95 -38.20 25.44
C THR A 30 7.21 -37.80 24.70
N ASP A 31 8.21 -38.70 24.65
CA ASP A 31 9.44 -38.43 23.89
C ASP A 31 9.19 -38.32 22.37
N TRP A 32 8.09 -38.86 21.89
CA TRP A 32 7.73 -38.84 20.47
C TRP A 32 6.56 -37.94 20.12
N LEU A 33 5.82 -37.35 21.12
CA LEU A 33 4.64 -36.52 20.90
C LEU A 33 4.78 -35.17 21.63
N GLU A 34 4.80 -34.13 20.85
CA GLU A 34 4.70 -32.72 21.30
C GLU A 34 3.39 -32.13 20.79
N VAL A 35 2.68 -31.39 21.62
CA VAL A 35 1.45 -30.67 21.26
C VAL A 35 1.57 -29.21 21.68
N GLY A 36 0.97 -28.33 20.90
CA GLY A 36 0.94 -26.92 21.20
C GLY A 36 -0.40 -26.29 20.88
N ALA A 37 -0.73 -25.26 21.65
CA ALA A 37 -1.87 -24.40 21.40
C ALA A 37 -1.44 -22.94 21.59
N ASN A 38 -1.78 -22.09 20.63
CA ASN A 38 -1.64 -20.66 20.76
C ASN A 38 -3.01 -20.03 20.53
N VAL A 39 -3.53 -19.32 21.53
CA VAL A 39 -4.84 -18.68 21.50
C VAL A 39 -4.63 -17.17 21.68
N ASN A 40 -4.96 -16.40 20.65
CA ASN A 40 -4.96 -14.94 20.70
C ASN A 40 -6.41 -14.47 20.66
N PHE A 41 -6.82 -13.77 21.68
CA PHE A 41 -8.11 -13.12 21.76
C PHE A 41 -7.91 -11.62 21.77
N GLN A 42 -8.71 -10.91 20.99
CA GLN A 42 -8.78 -9.45 21.00
C GLN A 42 -10.24 -9.03 20.96
N ASP A 43 -10.60 -8.13 21.86
CA ASP A 43 -11.85 -7.38 21.82
C ASP A 43 -11.50 -5.89 21.73
N ARG A 44 -12.02 -5.20 20.74
CA ARG A 44 -11.72 -3.81 20.46
C ARG A 44 -13.02 -3.04 20.22
N SER A 45 -13.16 -1.92 20.92
CA SER A 45 -14.11 -0.87 20.59
C SER A 45 -13.37 0.32 20.04
N ASP A 46 -13.79 0.82 18.89
CA ASP A 46 -13.28 2.06 18.31
C ASP A 46 -14.08 3.24 18.87
N GLY A 47 -13.40 4.37 19.03
CA GLY A 47 -14.02 5.57 19.57
C GLY A 47 -15.18 6.09 18.73
N ASP A 48 -15.94 6.93 19.34
CA ASP A 48 -17.25 7.45 18.92
C ASP A 48 -17.19 8.51 17.80
N ILE A 49 -16.04 8.72 17.16
CA ILE A 49 -15.93 9.69 16.08
C ILE A 49 -15.85 9.03 14.73
N GLN A 50 -16.79 9.34 13.90
CA GLN A 50 -16.68 9.12 12.48
C GLN A 50 -15.93 10.28 11.82
N VAL A 51 -14.63 10.35 12.01
CA VAL A 51 -13.78 11.24 11.23
C VAL A 51 -13.31 10.46 10.02
N SER A 52 -13.96 10.70 8.89
CA SER A 52 -13.38 10.34 7.60
C SER A 52 -12.21 11.27 7.38
N LEU A 53 -10.98 10.75 7.42
CA LEU A 53 -9.78 11.49 7.04
C LEU A 53 -9.67 11.63 5.51
N GLY A 54 -10.79 11.57 4.79
CA GLY A 54 -10.86 11.83 3.37
C GLY A 54 -10.61 13.31 3.03
N SER A 55 -10.46 13.59 1.75
CA SER A 55 -10.17 14.93 1.22
C SER A 55 -11.08 16.01 1.79
N ASN A 56 -12.39 15.76 1.87
CA ASN A 56 -13.35 16.74 2.39
C ASN A 56 -13.09 17.14 3.85
N TYR A 57 -12.67 16.21 4.69
CA TYR A 57 -12.33 16.53 6.08
C TYR A 57 -11.12 17.45 6.15
N TRP A 58 -10.03 17.09 5.47
CA TRP A 58 -8.81 17.90 5.44
C TRP A 58 -9.06 19.25 4.80
N ASP A 59 -9.73 19.28 3.63
CA ASP A 59 -10.01 20.50 2.90
C ASP A 59 -10.88 21.45 3.70
N ASN A 60 -11.96 20.95 4.30
CA ASN A 60 -12.92 21.80 5.00
C ASN A 60 -12.50 22.16 6.42
N ASN A 61 -11.84 21.28 7.14
CA ASN A 61 -11.51 21.52 8.55
C ASN A 61 -10.07 22.00 8.76
N MET A 62 -9.13 21.52 7.99
CA MET A 62 -7.69 21.84 8.18
C MET A 62 -7.23 22.96 7.27
N LEU A 63 -7.61 22.93 6.00
CA LEU A 63 -7.12 23.89 5.01
C LEU A 63 -7.95 25.15 4.93
N ARG A 64 -9.25 25.08 5.21
CA ARG A 64 -10.18 26.24 5.06
C ARG A 64 -10.40 27.04 6.34
N ASN A 65 -10.16 26.47 7.52
CA ASN A 65 -10.28 27.23 8.76
C ASN A 65 -9.04 28.12 8.98
N SER A 66 -9.29 29.40 9.21
CA SER A 66 -8.23 30.28 9.69
C SER A 66 -7.77 29.87 11.10
N PRO A 67 -6.47 29.99 11.42
CA PRO A 67 -6.00 29.83 12.80
C PRO A 67 -6.66 30.78 13.81
N TYR A 68 -7.26 31.85 13.33
CA TYR A 68 -7.94 32.86 14.14
C TYR A 68 -9.46 32.64 14.21
N ALA A 69 -10.00 31.65 13.50
CA ALA A 69 -11.43 31.35 13.53
C ALA A 69 -11.82 30.74 14.88
N SER A 70 -12.93 31.22 15.46
CA SER A 70 -13.45 30.67 16.70
C SER A 70 -14.23 29.38 16.41
N MET A 71 -14.01 28.35 17.22
CA MET A 71 -14.84 27.14 17.23
C MET A 71 -16.22 27.36 17.87
N TYR A 72 -16.40 28.48 18.57
CA TYR A 72 -17.59 28.78 19.36
C TYR A 72 -18.21 30.12 18.93
N ASP A 73 -19.54 30.18 18.96
CA ASP A 73 -20.29 31.41 18.85
C ASP A 73 -20.17 32.28 20.12
N ASN A 74 -20.78 33.45 20.12
CA ASN A 74 -20.76 34.38 21.26
C ASN A 74 -21.48 33.83 22.50
N ASN A 75 -22.28 32.77 22.37
CA ASN A 75 -23.01 32.11 23.45
C ASN A 75 -22.31 30.89 23.98
N GLY A 76 -21.17 30.51 23.40
CA GLY A 76 -20.38 29.33 23.78
C GLY A 76 -20.83 28.03 23.14
N ASN A 77 -21.72 28.05 22.13
CA ASN A 77 -22.09 26.87 21.34
C ASN A 77 -21.09 26.66 20.21
N TYR A 78 -20.96 25.43 19.72
CA TYR A 78 -20.13 25.18 18.56
C TYR A 78 -20.68 25.91 17.32
N GLU A 79 -19.79 26.67 16.66
CA GLU A 79 -20.08 27.30 15.37
C GLU A 79 -19.87 26.26 14.24
N GLN A 80 -20.89 26.07 13.40
CA GLN A 80 -20.81 25.09 12.29
C GLN A 80 -19.80 25.53 11.23
N TYR A 81 -19.82 26.82 10.89
CA TYR A 81 -18.94 27.42 9.90
C TYR A 81 -18.10 28.53 10.53
N PRO A 82 -16.93 28.20 11.11
CA PRO A 82 -16.10 29.18 11.82
C PRO A 82 -15.67 30.37 10.98
N MET A 83 -15.78 30.26 9.66
CA MET A 83 -15.46 31.30 8.68
C MET A 83 -16.70 31.92 8.08
N SER A 84 -17.88 31.75 8.71
CA SER A 84 -19.13 32.35 8.24
C SER A 84 -19.03 33.89 8.15
N GLY A 85 -19.57 34.45 7.06
CA GLY A 85 -19.41 35.88 6.77
C GLY A 85 -18.23 36.25 5.87
N LEU A 86 -17.34 35.34 5.55
CA LEU A 86 -16.38 35.50 4.48
C LEU A 86 -17.02 35.07 3.14
N PRO A 87 -16.62 35.67 2.02
CA PRO A 87 -17.23 35.38 0.69
C PRO A 87 -16.77 34.00 0.14
N THR A 88 -16.38 33.09 1.00
CA THR A 88 -15.79 31.82 0.65
C THR A 88 -16.63 30.71 1.29
N ASN A 89 -16.69 29.55 0.67
CA ASN A 89 -17.15 28.35 1.32
C ASN A 89 -16.20 28.02 2.48
N GLY A 90 -16.34 28.74 3.57
CA GLY A 90 -15.48 28.71 4.73
C GLY A 90 -15.32 27.33 5.30
N GLY A 91 -14.35 27.17 6.17
CA GLY A 91 -14.06 25.95 6.88
C GLY A 91 -15.25 25.39 7.64
N TYR A 92 -15.12 24.19 8.08
CA TYR A 92 -16.16 23.44 8.76
C TYR A 92 -15.64 22.98 10.14
N ASN A 93 -16.50 23.04 11.15
CA ASN A 93 -16.16 22.58 12.49
C ASN A 93 -16.73 21.18 12.73
N TYR A 94 -15.89 20.16 12.65
CA TYR A 94 -16.35 18.79 12.85
C TYR A 94 -16.86 18.50 14.28
N TYR A 95 -16.50 19.30 15.28
CA TYR A 95 -17.08 19.19 16.63
C TYR A 95 -18.54 19.58 16.65
N PHE A 96 -18.99 20.45 15.72
CA PHE A 96 -20.39 20.79 15.56
C PHE A 96 -21.22 19.54 15.24
N ASP A 97 -20.79 18.75 14.26
CA ASP A 97 -21.51 17.54 13.86
C ASP A 97 -21.58 16.48 14.95
N ARG A 98 -20.53 16.37 15.76
CA ARG A 98 -20.49 15.38 16.85
C ARG A 98 -21.66 15.48 17.84
N GLN A 99 -22.31 16.61 17.92
CA GLN A 99 -23.50 16.79 18.75
C GLN A 99 -24.72 16.04 18.19
N TYR A 100 -24.67 15.71 16.90
CA TYR A 100 -25.77 15.14 16.14
C TYR A 100 -25.50 13.72 15.66
N TYR A 101 -24.36 13.13 16.03
CA TYR A 101 -24.00 11.78 15.65
C TYR A 101 -23.67 10.94 16.86
N ASP A 102 -24.02 9.67 16.78
CA ASP A 102 -23.51 8.66 17.67
C ASP A 102 -23.00 7.47 16.86
N LEU A 103 -21.85 6.91 17.27
CA LEU A 103 -21.18 5.81 16.59
C LEU A 103 -20.68 4.80 17.61
N GLU A 104 -21.10 3.58 17.47
CA GLU A 104 -20.56 2.44 18.19
C GLU A 104 -20.04 1.41 17.18
N LYS A 105 -18.75 1.16 17.17
CA LYS A 105 -18.17 0.13 16.34
C LYS A 105 -17.06 -0.61 17.05
N GLY A 106 -16.84 -1.83 16.64
CA GLY A 106 -15.76 -2.64 17.19
C GLY A 106 -15.62 -3.97 16.51
N TYR A 107 -14.63 -4.72 16.95
CA TYR A 107 -14.47 -6.07 16.49
C TYR A 107 -13.86 -6.98 17.57
N THR A 108 -14.32 -8.22 17.53
CA THR A 108 -13.79 -9.32 18.35
C THR A 108 -13.07 -10.28 17.42
N VAL A 109 -11.83 -10.64 17.74
CA VAL A 109 -11.02 -11.58 16.98
C VAL A 109 -10.55 -12.71 17.88
N LEU A 110 -10.77 -13.94 17.44
CA LEU A 110 -10.22 -15.14 18.02
C LEU A 110 -9.34 -15.85 16.99
N ASN A 111 -8.02 -15.77 17.18
CA ASN A 111 -7.04 -16.53 16.40
C ASN A 111 -6.53 -17.71 17.25
N THR A 112 -6.63 -18.89 16.72
CA THR A 112 -6.12 -20.09 17.37
C THR A 112 -5.18 -20.85 16.45
N ILE A 113 -4.14 -21.44 17.00
CA ILE A 113 -3.25 -22.34 16.29
C ILE A 113 -3.08 -23.57 17.18
N PHE A 114 -3.45 -24.73 16.66
CA PHE A 114 -3.18 -26.01 17.30
C PHE A 114 -2.16 -26.74 16.45
N ASN A 115 -1.14 -27.27 17.10
CA ASN A 115 -0.12 -28.06 16.45
C ASN A 115 0.17 -29.35 17.21
N ALA A 116 0.54 -30.37 16.46
CA ALA A 116 1.06 -31.62 17.00
C ALA A 116 2.28 -32.03 16.18
N LYS A 117 3.34 -32.44 16.84
CA LYS A 117 4.54 -33.00 16.22
C LYS A 117 4.77 -34.39 16.74
N ILE A 118 4.89 -35.35 15.85
CA ILE A 118 5.19 -36.75 16.11
C ILE A 118 6.58 -37.04 15.55
N THR A 119 7.49 -37.43 16.44
CA THR A 119 8.83 -37.89 16.04
C THR A 119 8.75 -39.43 15.89
N LEU A 120 9.11 -39.85 14.67
CA LEU A 120 9.05 -41.24 14.26
C LEU A 120 10.46 -41.85 14.16
N PRO A 121 10.61 -43.17 14.16
CA PRO A 121 11.89 -43.83 13.95
C PRO A 121 12.52 -43.48 12.58
N ALA A 122 13.79 -43.76 12.44
CA ALA A 122 14.56 -43.64 11.19
C ALA A 122 14.68 -42.21 10.62
N GLY A 123 14.46 -41.16 11.43
CA GLY A 123 14.59 -39.76 11.02
C GLY A 123 13.31 -39.14 10.45
N PHE A 124 12.16 -39.83 10.57
CA PHE A 124 10.88 -39.26 10.17
C PHE A 124 10.27 -38.39 11.27
N SER A 125 9.57 -37.35 10.85
CA SER A 125 8.67 -36.59 11.71
C SER A 125 7.40 -36.24 10.94
N TYR A 126 6.29 -36.19 11.66
CA TYR A 126 5.02 -35.71 11.14
C TYR A 126 4.58 -34.51 11.98
N GLN A 127 4.19 -33.43 11.31
CA GLN A 127 3.65 -32.23 11.94
C GLN A 127 2.29 -31.90 11.37
N PHE A 128 1.34 -31.73 12.24
CA PHE A 128 0.00 -31.27 11.97
C PHE A 128 -0.17 -29.86 12.53
N ASN A 129 -0.73 -28.93 11.74
CA ASN A 129 -1.14 -27.61 12.21
C ASN A 129 -2.54 -27.31 11.68
N ILE A 130 -3.37 -26.71 12.53
CA ILE A 130 -4.65 -26.13 12.15
C ILE A 130 -4.81 -24.77 12.82
N ALA A 131 -5.21 -23.76 12.05
CA ALA A 131 -5.31 -22.38 12.50
C ALA A 131 -6.70 -21.79 12.17
N PRO A 132 -7.76 -22.12 12.94
CA PRO A 132 -9.04 -21.47 12.79
C PRO A 132 -9.00 -20.04 13.36
N ARG A 133 -9.60 -19.12 12.61
CA ARG A 133 -9.73 -17.71 12.97
C ARG A 133 -11.18 -17.28 12.81
N TYR A 134 -11.70 -16.62 13.83
CA TYR A 134 -12.99 -15.95 13.81
C TYR A 134 -12.79 -14.46 14.01
N GLN A 135 -13.50 -13.66 13.24
CA GLN A 135 -13.62 -12.22 13.45
C GLN A 135 -15.06 -11.80 13.30
N TRP A 136 -15.57 -11.11 14.29
CA TRP A 136 -16.86 -10.44 14.26
C TRP A 136 -16.64 -8.95 14.28
N PHE A 137 -17.30 -8.25 13.41
CA PHE A 137 -17.30 -6.80 13.33
C PHE A 137 -18.72 -6.30 13.44
N TYR A 138 -18.90 -5.15 14.08
CA TYR A 138 -20.15 -4.42 14.08
C TYR A 138 -19.85 -2.93 13.97
N ASP A 139 -20.79 -2.21 13.31
CA ASP A 139 -20.90 -0.77 13.37
C ASP A 139 -22.35 -0.36 13.49
N ARG A 140 -22.60 0.64 14.34
CA ARG A 140 -23.89 1.24 14.59
C ARG A 140 -23.69 2.73 14.54
N TYR A 141 -24.39 3.35 13.65
CA TYR A 141 -24.29 4.79 13.41
C TYR A 141 -25.68 5.38 13.44
N TRP A 142 -25.82 6.50 14.13
CA TRP A 142 -27.03 7.25 14.20
C TRP A 142 -26.75 8.71 13.89
N MET A 143 -27.67 9.37 13.16
CA MET A 143 -27.63 10.78 12.86
C MET A 143 -28.97 11.42 13.28
N SER A 144 -28.85 12.47 14.09
CA SER A 144 -29.98 13.23 14.59
C SER A 144 -30.82 13.86 13.47
N ALA A 145 -32.13 13.94 13.71
CA ALA A 145 -33.03 14.70 12.88
C ALA A 145 -32.80 16.22 12.99
N ASP A 146 -32.15 16.66 14.05
CA ASP A 146 -31.90 18.09 14.35
C ASP A 146 -30.61 18.61 13.70
N LEU A 147 -29.84 17.76 13.00
CA LEU A 147 -28.67 18.22 12.27
C LEU A 147 -29.07 19.29 11.23
N PRO A 148 -28.59 20.53 11.35
CA PRO A 148 -28.91 21.59 10.41
C PRO A 148 -28.47 21.22 8.98
N ASN A 149 -29.32 21.57 8.03
CA ASN A 149 -29.12 21.35 6.59
C ASN A 149 -29.01 19.89 6.14
N ALA A 150 -29.23 18.91 7.02
CA ALA A 150 -29.33 17.52 6.61
C ALA A 150 -30.66 17.28 5.87
N SER A 151 -30.60 16.55 4.76
CA SER A 151 -31.81 16.10 4.08
C SER A 151 -32.50 15.00 4.90
N ALA A 152 -33.80 14.84 4.72
CA ALA A 152 -34.54 13.75 5.37
C ALA A 152 -33.99 12.36 4.95
N ALA A 153 -33.41 12.26 3.75
CA ALA A 153 -32.78 11.05 3.28
C ALA A 153 -31.45 10.70 4.04
N ASP A 154 -30.79 11.71 4.60
CA ASP A 154 -29.52 11.51 5.32
C ASP A 154 -29.75 11.14 6.79
N ARG A 155 -30.88 11.54 7.37
CA ARG A 155 -31.25 11.28 8.77
C ARG A 155 -31.57 9.81 8.98
N GLY A 156 -30.93 9.16 9.90
CA GLY A 156 -31.28 7.79 10.15
C GLY A 156 -30.26 6.98 10.95
N VAL A 157 -30.45 5.69 10.86
CA VAL A 157 -29.64 4.68 11.52
C VAL A 157 -29.00 3.78 10.49
N ASN A 158 -27.70 3.58 10.61
CA ASN A 158 -26.98 2.52 9.91
C ASN A 158 -26.56 1.46 10.93
N ARG A 159 -26.80 0.18 10.61
CA ARG A 159 -26.36 -0.95 11.41
C ARG A 159 -25.73 -1.99 10.49
N GLY A 160 -24.43 -2.16 10.66
CA GLY A 160 -23.66 -3.14 9.94
C GLY A 160 -23.11 -4.22 10.88
N TRP A 161 -23.05 -5.43 10.40
CA TRP A 161 -22.27 -6.48 11.04
C TRP A 161 -21.66 -7.38 9.97
N SER A 162 -20.50 -7.95 10.32
CA SER A 162 -19.87 -8.93 9.47
C SER A 162 -19.17 -10.01 10.27
N LYS A 163 -18.99 -11.15 9.67
CA LYS A 163 -18.28 -12.28 10.22
C LYS A 163 -17.31 -12.83 9.19
N ASN A 164 -16.04 -12.95 9.60
CA ASN A 164 -15.03 -13.74 8.90
C ASN A 164 -14.80 -15.04 9.63
N PHE A 165 -14.76 -16.13 8.89
CA PHE A 165 -14.27 -17.41 9.34
C PHE A 165 -13.25 -17.93 8.37
N ASP A 166 -12.02 -18.05 8.85
CA ASP A 166 -10.88 -18.56 8.11
C ASP A 166 -10.35 -19.80 8.80
N TRP A 167 -9.91 -20.77 8.05
CA TRP A 167 -9.04 -21.80 8.60
C TRP A 167 -7.98 -22.19 7.59
N ASN A 168 -6.81 -22.52 8.13
CA ASN A 168 -5.69 -23.09 7.38
C ASN A 168 -5.25 -24.36 8.11
N LEU A 169 -5.05 -25.42 7.34
CA LEU A 169 -4.59 -26.71 7.82
C LEU A 169 -3.38 -27.13 7.00
N ASN A 170 -2.32 -27.62 7.66
CA ASN A 170 -1.23 -28.26 6.95
C ASN A 170 -0.76 -29.54 7.65
N ASN A 171 -0.42 -30.51 6.84
CA ASN A 171 0.21 -31.77 7.20
C ASN A 171 1.59 -31.82 6.57
N THR A 172 2.62 -31.99 7.38
CA THR A 172 4.00 -32.02 6.93
C THR A 172 4.67 -33.31 7.39
N ILE A 173 5.19 -34.08 6.45
CA ILE A 173 6.06 -35.23 6.71
C ILE A 173 7.47 -34.84 6.31
N THR A 174 8.41 -34.95 7.23
CA THR A 174 9.81 -34.70 6.97
C THR A 174 10.62 -35.94 7.31
N TRP A 175 11.49 -36.31 6.38
CA TRP A 175 12.55 -37.28 6.60
C TRP A 175 13.89 -36.56 6.58
N ASP A 176 14.66 -36.67 7.65
CA ASP A 176 15.96 -36.04 7.82
C ASP A 176 16.98 -37.09 8.24
N LYS A 177 18.06 -37.22 7.47
CA LYS A 177 19.05 -38.27 7.70
C LYS A 177 20.44 -37.86 7.22
N ILE A 178 21.43 -38.19 8.04
CA ILE A 178 22.84 -38.01 7.74
C ILE A 178 23.45 -39.40 7.54
N PHE A 179 24.20 -39.57 6.44
CA PHE A 179 24.96 -40.78 6.07
C PHE A 179 26.40 -40.36 5.80
N GLY A 180 27.26 -40.45 6.82
CA GLY A 180 28.63 -39.95 6.71
C GLY A 180 28.64 -38.44 6.39
N GLU A 181 29.16 -38.08 5.23
CA GLU A 181 29.27 -36.69 4.75
C GLU A 181 28.04 -36.22 3.95
N HIS A 182 27.01 -37.08 3.80
CA HIS A 182 25.82 -36.83 3.04
C HIS A 182 24.64 -36.54 3.96
N HIS A 183 24.03 -35.39 3.82
CA HIS A 183 22.81 -34.98 4.56
C HIS A 183 21.63 -34.85 3.60
N PHE A 184 20.55 -35.55 3.86
CA PHE A 184 19.32 -35.54 3.10
C PHE A 184 18.17 -35.06 3.98
N THR A 185 17.36 -34.12 3.46
CA THR A 185 16.08 -33.77 4.05
C THR A 185 15.02 -33.83 2.94
N ALA A 186 14.04 -34.72 3.08
CA ALA A 186 12.88 -34.79 2.19
C ALA A 186 11.63 -34.33 2.97
N THR A 187 10.84 -33.44 2.37
CA THR A 187 9.63 -32.91 2.99
C THR A 187 8.46 -33.03 2.03
N LEU A 188 7.34 -33.54 2.51
CA LEU A 188 6.07 -33.55 1.81
C LEU A 188 5.06 -32.73 2.63
N VAL A 189 4.35 -31.84 1.98
CA VAL A 189 3.34 -30.97 2.61
C VAL A 189 2.03 -31.07 1.86
N GLN A 190 0.95 -31.22 2.60
CA GLN A 190 -0.42 -31.02 2.13
C GLN A 190 -1.03 -29.86 2.90
N GLU A 191 -1.58 -28.87 2.18
CA GLU A 191 -2.24 -27.70 2.74
C GLU A 191 -3.68 -27.62 2.24
N ALA A 192 -4.57 -27.11 3.08
CA ALA A 192 -5.92 -26.75 2.72
C ALA A 192 -6.34 -25.49 3.48
N GLU A 193 -7.10 -24.65 2.84
CA GLU A 193 -7.66 -23.45 3.46
C GLU A 193 -9.07 -23.17 2.97
N GLU A 194 -9.83 -22.50 3.81
CA GLU A 194 -11.15 -21.99 3.48
C GLU A 194 -11.29 -20.58 4.07
N HIS A 195 -11.90 -19.70 3.30
CA HIS A 195 -12.31 -18.36 3.69
C HIS A 195 -13.80 -18.18 3.49
N ARG A 196 -14.50 -17.70 4.53
CA ARG A 196 -15.91 -17.33 4.46
C ARG A 196 -16.11 -15.97 5.11
N TYR A 197 -16.72 -15.10 4.36
CA TYR A 197 -17.12 -13.77 4.81
C TYR A 197 -18.60 -13.57 4.59
N TRP A 198 -19.29 -13.02 5.59
CA TRP A 198 -20.66 -12.54 5.50
C TRP A 198 -20.74 -11.13 6.02
N SER A 199 -21.49 -10.29 5.35
CA SER A 199 -21.84 -8.98 5.87
C SER A 199 -23.29 -8.62 5.55
N ASP A 200 -23.93 -8.02 6.53
CA ASP A 200 -25.27 -7.47 6.41
C ASP A 200 -25.25 -6.02 6.87
N ASN A 201 -25.95 -5.17 6.14
CA ASN A 201 -26.08 -3.75 6.45
C ASN A 201 -27.53 -3.32 6.32
N VAL A 202 -28.02 -2.64 7.35
CA VAL A 202 -29.34 -2.02 7.39
C VAL A 202 -29.13 -0.52 7.41
N ASN A 203 -29.67 0.17 6.41
CA ASN A 203 -29.65 1.60 6.27
C ASN A 203 -31.09 2.14 6.38
N ALA A 204 -31.49 2.49 7.61
CA ALA A 204 -32.82 3.00 7.90
C ALA A 204 -32.83 4.53 7.81
N ARG A 205 -33.70 5.09 6.98
CA ARG A 205 -33.72 6.51 6.66
C ARG A 205 -35.07 7.15 7.07
N ASN A 206 -35.00 8.46 7.34
CA ASN A 206 -36.15 9.27 7.70
C ASN A 206 -36.97 8.65 8.83
N ILE A 207 -36.26 8.32 9.93
CA ILE A 207 -36.86 7.69 11.11
C ILE A 207 -37.66 8.70 11.91
N THR A 208 -38.89 8.32 12.26
CA THR A 208 -39.74 9.07 13.19
C THR A 208 -40.07 8.14 14.36
N PRO A 209 -39.97 8.57 15.59
CA PRO A 209 -39.39 9.75 16.14
C PRO A 209 -38.12 9.49 16.94
N SER A 210 -37.39 10.51 17.09
CA SER A 210 -36.63 10.94 18.26
C SER A 210 -35.28 10.30 18.51
N ASP A 211 -34.35 11.19 18.68
CA ASP A 211 -32.98 11.03 19.06
C ASP A 211 -32.78 10.23 20.37
N ALA A 212 -33.83 10.16 21.21
CA ALA A 212 -33.80 9.41 22.46
C ALA A 212 -33.62 7.89 22.28
N LEU A 213 -33.91 7.34 21.10
CA LEU A 213 -33.73 5.92 20.79
C LEU A 213 -32.45 5.64 20.02
N GLY A 214 -31.81 6.67 19.45
CA GLY A 214 -30.54 6.57 18.72
C GLY A 214 -30.52 5.42 17.72
N PHE A 215 -29.43 4.68 17.65
CA PHE A 215 -29.28 3.53 16.76
C PHE A 215 -30.03 2.26 17.23
N HIS A 216 -30.76 2.29 18.34
CA HIS A 216 -31.49 1.14 18.86
C HIS A 216 -32.86 0.93 18.17
N TYR A 217 -33.37 1.91 17.44
CA TYR A 217 -34.68 1.85 16.81
C TYR A 217 -34.63 2.10 15.31
N THR A 218 -35.17 1.19 14.51
CA THR A 218 -35.26 1.29 13.05
C THR A 218 -36.65 1.14 12.48
N GLN A 219 -37.66 0.78 13.31
CA GLN A 219 -38.99 0.43 12.83
C GLN A 219 -39.79 1.62 12.29
N GLY A 220 -39.49 2.85 12.75
CA GLY A 220 -40.11 4.09 12.26
C GLY A 220 -39.52 4.61 10.95
N ALA A 221 -38.63 3.85 10.30
CA ALA A 221 -37.97 4.28 9.09
C ALA A 221 -38.95 4.33 7.89
N ASN A 222 -38.68 5.28 6.98
CA ASN A 222 -39.36 5.32 5.70
C ASN A 222 -38.90 4.16 4.82
N LYS A 223 -39.78 3.23 4.50
CA LYS A 223 -39.47 2.01 3.78
C LYS A 223 -38.98 2.25 2.35
N THR A 224 -39.41 3.30 1.70
CA THR A 224 -39.02 3.62 0.32
C THR A 224 -37.62 4.30 0.25
N GLN A 225 -37.16 4.89 1.35
CA GLN A 225 -35.86 5.55 1.46
C GLN A 225 -34.82 4.69 2.17
N SER A 226 -35.26 3.63 2.80
CA SER A 226 -34.41 2.70 3.55
C SER A 226 -33.98 1.54 2.67
N GLY A 227 -32.80 1.00 2.95
CA GLY A 227 -32.21 -0.11 2.23
C GLY A 227 -31.53 -1.11 3.14
N PHE A 228 -31.29 -2.27 2.58
CA PHE A 228 -30.42 -3.28 3.16
C PHE A 228 -29.48 -3.81 2.07
N SER A 229 -28.32 -4.28 2.46
CA SER A 229 -27.37 -4.92 1.57
C SER A 229 -26.71 -6.09 2.28
N THR A 230 -26.37 -7.11 1.49
CA THR A 230 -25.62 -8.27 1.94
C THR A 230 -24.44 -8.47 1.03
N ASN A 231 -23.36 -9.05 1.54
CA ASN A 231 -22.22 -9.47 0.75
C ASN A 231 -21.66 -10.75 1.36
N ASP A 232 -21.58 -11.79 0.53
CA ASP A 232 -21.03 -13.08 0.93
C ASP A 232 -19.83 -13.40 0.03
N THR A 233 -18.73 -13.82 0.65
CA THR A 233 -17.55 -14.28 -0.08
C THR A 233 -17.11 -15.62 0.46
N HIS A 234 -16.86 -16.57 -0.45
CA HIS A 234 -16.39 -17.91 -0.11
C HIS A 234 -15.37 -18.38 -1.14
N TYR A 235 -14.22 -18.80 -0.66
CA TYR A 235 -13.24 -19.49 -1.47
C TYR A 235 -12.51 -20.58 -0.69
N THR A 236 -11.96 -21.52 -1.44
CA THR A 236 -11.13 -22.61 -0.92
C THR A 236 -9.84 -22.70 -1.73
N ALA A 237 -8.78 -23.18 -1.09
CA ALA A 237 -7.55 -23.56 -1.77
C ALA A 237 -6.98 -24.84 -1.17
N ALA A 238 -6.25 -25.59 -2.01
CA ALA A 238 -5.53 -26.78 -1.62
C ALA A 238 -4.18 -26.83 -2.31
N SER A 239 -3.16 -27.33 -1.59
CA SER A 239 -1.79 -27.35 -2.11
C SER A 239 -1.07 -28.62 -1.70
N TYR A 240 -0.20 -29.09 -2.60
CA TYR A 240 0.69 -30.21 -2.39
C TYR A 240 2.10 -29.80 -2.74
N LEU A 241 3.05 -30.03 -1.84
CA LEU A 241 4.45 -29.67 -2.02
C LEU A 241 5.35 -30.85 -1.71
N GLY A 242 6.35 -31.05 -2.55
CA GLY A 242 7.47 -31.95 -2.32
C GLY A 242 8.78 -31.17 -2.40
N ARG A 243 9.66 -31.32 -1.42
CA ARG A 243 10.97 -30.69 -1.36
C ARG A 243 12.04 -31.73 -1.04
N LEU A 244 13.13 -31.70 -1.77
CA LEU A 244 14.35 -32.43 -1.46
C LEU A 244 15.50 -31.44 -1.24
N PHE A 245 16.15 -31.54 -0.10
CA PHE A 245 17.41 -30.89 0.18
C PHE A 245 18.48 -31.96 0.32
N TYR A 246 19.64 -31.69 -0.28
CA TYR A 246 20.83 -32.53 -0.18
C TYR A 246 22.05 -31.65 0.08
N SER A 247 22.90 -32.06 1.02
CA SER A 247 24.20 -31.45 1.29
C SER A 247 25.28 -32.52 1.30
N PHE A 248 26.39 -32.20 0.64
CA PHE A 248 27.59 -33.03 0.68
C PHE A 248 28.74 -32.24 1.34
N LYS A 249 29.26 -32.76 2.43
CA LYS A 249 30.31 -32.12 3.25
C LYS A 249 29.96 -30.73 3.76
N ASP A 250 28.68 -30.38 3.85
CA ASP A 250 28.18 -29.02 4.11
C ASP A 250 28.76 -27.93 3.17
N ARG A 251 29.32 -28.38 2.04
CA ARG A 251 30.00 -27.57 1.03
C ARG A 251 29.18 -27.41 -0.24
N TYR A 252 28.62 -28.49 -0.74
CA TYR A 252 27.81 -28.52 -1.95
C TYR A 252 26.37 -28.83 -1.56
N MET A 253 25.47 -27.91 -1.87
CA MET A 253 24.06 -28.04 -1.49
C MET A 253 23.16 -27.97 -2.70
N PHE A 254 22.17 -28.82 -2.74
CA PHE A 254 21.10 -28.86 -3.73
C PHE A 254 19.74 -28.77 -3.03
N THR A 255 18.83 -27.98 -3.57
CA THR A 255 17.41 -27.94 -3.17
C THR A 255 16.54 -28.04 -4.41
N GLY A 256 15.64 -29.01 -4.44
CA GLY A 256 14.59 -29.11 -5.47
C GLY A 256 13.22 -29.04 -4.81
N THR A 257 12.30 -28.25 -5.36
CA THR A 257 10.92 -28.13 -4.86
C THR A 257 9.96 -28.21 -6.01
N PHE A 258 8.88 -28.95 -5.81
CA PHE A 258 7.70 -28.96 -6.69
C PHE A 258 6.46 -28.66 -5.86
N ARG A 259 5.59 -27.77 -6.35
CA ARG A 259 4.34 -27.41 -5.71
C ARG A 259 3.20 -27.39 -6.72
N ARG A 260 2.07 -27.90 -6.32
CA ARG A 260 0.81 -27.84 -7.07
C ARG A 260 -0.24 -27.17 -6.19
N ASP A 261 -0.77 -26.05 -6.67
CA ASP A 261 -1.74 -25.21 -5.95
C ASP A 261 -3.07 -25.17 -6.69
N GLY A 262 -4.17 -25.40 -5.99
CA GLY A 262 -5.53 -25.25 -6.46
C GLY A 262 -6.23 -24.09 -5.76
N TYR A 263 -7.05 -23.34 -6.50
CA TYR A 263 -7.81 -22.20 -5.97
C TYR A 263 -9.17 -22.09 -6.66
N SER A 264 -10.23 -22.00 -5.85
CA SER A 264 -11.61 -21.98 -6.35
C SER A 264 -12.02 -20.69 -7.09
N GLY A 265 -11.24 -19.61 -6.94
CA GLY A 265 -11.47 -18.33 -7.63
C GLY A 265 -11.02 -18.31 -9.08
N PHE A 266 -10.24 -19.31 -9.53
CA PHE A 266 -9.85 -19.42 -10.94
C PHE A 266 -10.91 -20.04 -11.82
N GLY A 267 -10.71 -19.92 -13.13
CA GLY A 267 -11.60 -20.50 -14.13
C GLY A 267 -11.74 -22.01 -13.97
N SER A 268 -12.93 -22.53 -14.26
CA SER A 268 -13.24 -23.95 -14.08
C SER A 268 -12.32 -24.89 -14.87
N ASN A 269 -11.71 -24.39 -15.95
CA ASN A 269 -10.79 -25.17 -16.78
C ASN A 269 -9.35 -25.21 -16.20
N ASN A 270 -8.95 -24.20 -15.39
CA ASN A 270 -7.57 -24.04 -14.91
C ASN A 270 -7.49 -23.73 -13.40
N PRO A 271 -8.15 -24.49 -12.51
CA PRO A 271 -8.11 -24.20 -11.08
C PRO A 271 -6.75 -24.51 -10.43
N TRP A 272 -5.89 -25.29 -11.12
CA TRP A 272 -4.60 -25.75 -10.59
C TRP A 272 -3.43 -25.11 -11.31
N GLY A 273 -2.45 -24.62 -10.55
CA GLY A 273 -1.12 -24.20 -11.00
C GLY A 273 -0.03 -25.17 -10.56
N ASN A 274 1.01 -25.34 -11.38
CA ASN A 274 2.18 -26.13 -11.03
C ASN A 274 3.41 -25.23 -11.02
N PHE A 275 4.21 -25.30 -9.96
CA PHE A 275 5.36 -24.46 -9.71
C PHE A 275 6.54 -25.31 -9.26
N GLY A 276 7.74 -24.88 -9.61
CA GLY A 276 8.93 -25.61 -9.24
C GLY A 276 10.13 -24.70 -9.03
N SER A 277 11.07 -25.13 -8.23
CA SER A 277 12.31 -24.41 -8.03
C SER A 277 13.50 -25.35 -7.84
N VAL A 278 14.67 -24.87 -8.27
CA VAL A 278 15.96 -25.52 -8.05
C VAL A 278 16.93 -24.48 -7.49
N GLY A 279 17.66 -24.86 -6.47
CA GLY A 279 18.71 -24.06 -5.85
C GLY A 279 19.99 -24.86 -5.72
N LEU A 280 21.11 -24.22 -6.02
CA LEU A 280 22.46 -24.74 -5.84
C LEU A 280 23.24 -23.79 -4.94
N SER A 281 24.01 -24.32 -4.03
CA SER A 281 24.92 -23.52 -3.22
C SER A 281 26.27 -24.22 -3.11
N TRP A 282 27.33 -23.40 -3.13
CA TRP A 282 28.71 -23.87 -3.01
C TRP A 282 29.47 -22.99 -2.03
N VAL A 283 29.92 -23.59 -0.94
CA VAL A 283 30.82 -22.95 0.03
C VAL A 283 32.24 -23.08 -0.47
N PHE A 284 32.65 -22.17 -1.35
CA PHE A 284 33.92 -22.21 -2.01
C PHE A 284 35.09 -21.90 -1.07
N SER A 285 34.87 -21.24 0.05
CA SER A 285 35.87 -21.00 1.07
C SER A 285 36.44 -22.30 1.67
N GLU A 286 35.64 -23.38 1.67
CA GLU A 286 36.05 -24.69 2.19
C GLU A 286 36.89 -25.50 1.19
N GLU A 287 37.20 -24.93 0.02
CA GLU A 287 38.01 -25.60 -0.98
C GLU A 287 39.51 -25.42 -0.72
N ASN A 288 40.31 -26.43 -1.10
CA ASN A 288 41.75 -26.41 -0.86
C ASN A 288 42.49 -25.22 -1.49
N PHE A 289 41.96 -24.67 -2.61
CA PHE A 289 42.55 -23.50 -3.26
C PHE A 289 42.29 -22.19 -2.48
N MET A 290 41.39 -22.20 -1.48
CA MET A 290 41.09 -21.07 -0.62
C MET A 290 41.76 -21.17 0.76
N SER A 291 42.60 -22.19 1.01
CA SER A 291 43.25 -22.42 2.32
C SER A 291 44.00 -21.19 2.84
N ASP A 292 44.66 -20.44 1.96
CA ASP A 292 45.44 -19.25 2.32
C ASP A 292 44.54 -18.03 2.65
N ALA A 293 43.26 -18.12 2.32
CA ALA A 293 42.29 -17.07 2.61
C ALA A 293 41.58 -17.23 3.98
N HIS A 294 41.72 -18.37 4.65
CA HIS A 294 41.07 -18.65 5.93
C HIS A 294 41.51 -17.71 7.05
N ASP A 295 42.67 -17.06 6.95
CA ASP A 295 43.14 -16.09 7.94
C ASP A 295 42.26 -14.81 8.00
N TRP A 296 41.56 -14.48 6.92
CA TRP A 296 40.77 -13.27 6.80
C TRP A 296 39.33 -13.50 6.29
N MET A 297 39.06 -14.62 5.61
CA MET A 297 37.75 -15.02 5.10
C MET A 297 37.26 -16.28 5.84
N ASP A 298 36.22 -16.11 6.67
CA ASP A 298 35.63 -17.21 7.42
C ASP A 298 34.65 -18.03 6.56
N MET A 299 33.96 -17.39 5.62
CA MET A 299 33.02 -18.03 4.73
C MET A 299 32.92 -17.26 3.41
N GLY A 300 32.96 -18.00 2.33
CA GLY A 300 32.60 -17.54 0.98
C GLY A 300 31.66 -18.56 0.34
N LYS A 301 30.45 -18.14 -0.02
CA LYS A 301 29.39 -19.01 -0.56
C LYS A 301 28.76 -18.40 -1.79
N LEU A 302 28.69 -19.18 -2.86
CA LEU A 302 27.92 -18.87 -4.07
C LEU A 302 26.57 -19.54 -4.00
N ARG A 303 25.50 -18.83 -4.36
CA ARG A 303 24.13 -19.33 -4.48
C ARG A 303 23.60 -19.06 -5.88
N LEU A 304 22.98 -20.07 -6.48
CA LEU A 304 22.28 -19.98 -7.75
C LEU A 304 20.89 -20.56 -7.54
N SER A 305 19.87 -19.85 -7.95
CA SER A 305 18.51 -20.40 -7.90
C SER A 305 17.69 -19.97 -9.11
N TRP A 306 16.80 -20.86 -9.51
CA TRP A 306 15.75 -20.63 -10.47
C TRP A 306 14.46 -21.22 -9.94
N GLY A 307 13.35 -20.50 -10.18
CA GLY A 307 12.06 -21.03 -9.78
C GLY A 307 10.89 -20.27 -10.41
N THR A 308 9.73 -20.88 -10.25
CA THR A 308 8.46 -20.32 -10.65
C THR A 308 7.51 -20.24 -9.47
N ASN A 309 6.75 -19.15 -9.38
CA ASN A 309 5.64 -18.99 -8.42
C ASN A 309 4.40 -18.47 -9.12
N GLY A 310 3.23 -18.78 -8.53
CA GLY A 310 1.96 -18.23 -8.94
C GLY A 310 1.50 -17.10 -8.02
N ASN A 311 0.66 -16.22 -8.56
CA ASN A 311 -0.14 -15.26 -7.80
C ASN A 311 -1.62 -15.52 -8.07
N ARG A 312 -2.46 -15.41 -7.02
CA ARG A 312 -3.91 -15.64 -7.07
C ARG A 312 -4.73 -14.43 -6.63
N GLU A 313 -4.08 -13.31 -6.31
CA GLU A 313 -4.77 -12.10 -5.85
C GLU A 313 -5.19 -11.26 -7.06
N PHE A 314 -6.47 -11.23 -7.37
CA PHE A 314 -7.05 -10.46 -8.47
C PHE A 314 -8.40 -9.80 -8.13
N GLY A 315 -8.61 -9.47 -6.84
CA GLY A 315 -9.77 -8.73 -6.38
C GLY A 315 -10.97 -9.61 -6.05
N ASP A 316 -12.06 -9.57 -6.84
CA ASP A 316 -13.27 -10.34 -6.59
C ASP A 316 -13.05 -11.83 -6.92
N VAL A 317 -13.23 -12.70 -5.92
CA VAL A 317 -13.09 -14.18 -6.06
C VAL A 317 -14.07 -14.80 -7.05
N TYR A 318 -15.13 -14.08 -7.42
CA TYR A 318 -16.12 -14.50 -8.41
C TYR A 318 -15.89 -13.89 -9.78
N SER A 319 -14.75 -13.25 -10.03
CA SER A 319 -14.44 -12.58 -11.32
C SER A 319 -14.49 -13.52 -12.51
N THR A 320 -14.30 -14.81 -12.30
CA THR A 320 -14.36 -15.85 -13.36
C THR A 320 -15.77 -16.29 -13.73
N LEU A 321 -16.76 -15.94 -12.91
CA LEU A 321 -18.16 -16.29 -13.13
C LEU A 321 -18.90 -15.17 -13.87
N SER A 322 -19.90 -15.55 -14.67
CA SER A 322 -20.86 -14.57 -15.18
C SER A 322 -21.67 -13.97 -14.03
N ASN A 323 -22.07 -12.71 -14.20
CA ASN A 323 -22.89 -12.03 -13.21
C ASN A 323 -24.13 -11.41 -13.86
N LEU A 324 -25.26 -11.48 -13.14
CA LEU A 324 -26.49 -10.81 -13.49
C LEU A 324 -26.68 -9.59 -12.57
N SER A 325 -27.03 -8.48 -13.18
CA SER A 325 -27.33 -7.23 -12.45
C SER A 325 -28.71 -6.72 -12.83
N LEU A 326 -29.34 -5.98 -11.92
CA LEU A 326 -30.54 -5.21 -12.24
C LEU A 326 -30.15 -4.01 -13.10
N ALA A 327 -30.90 -3.75 -14.16
CA ALA A 327 -30.73 -2.51 -14.92
C ALA A 327 -31.04 -1.30 -14.02
N GLY A 328 -30.19 -0.28 -14.12
CA GLY A 328 -30.32 0.95 -13.31
C GLY A 328 -31.54 1.84 -13.62
N GLY A 329 -32.44 1.37 -14.47
CA GLY A 329 -33.68 2.03 -14.83
C GLY A 329 -34.83 1.05 -14.94
N SER A 330 -35.98 1.45 -14.47
CA SER A 330 -37.21 0.69 -14.66
C SER A 330 -37.61 0.72 -16.14
N MET A 331 -37.85 -0.44 -16.72
CA MET A 331 -38.46 -0.54 -18.03
C MET A 331 -39.98 -0.60 -17.87
N VAL A 332 -40.68 0.19 -18.67
CA VAL A 332 -42.16 0.18 -18.74
C VAL A 332 -42.55 -0.58 -19.96
N TYR A 333 -43.33 -1.62 -19.80
CA TYR A 333 -43.96 -2.31 -20.95
C TYR A 333 -45.48 -2.25 -20.82
N TYR A 334 -46.15 -2.23 -21.97
CA TYR A 334 -47.59 -2.16 -22.03
C TYR A 334 -48.14 -3.54 -22.37
N GLN A 335 -49.05 -4.00 -21.51
CA GLN A 335 -49.77 -5.25 -21.75
C GLN A 335 -51.26 -5.03 -21.47
N ASN A 336 -52.14 -5.32 -22.43
CA ASN A 336 -53.57 -5.17 -22.30
C ASN A 336 -54.01 -3.74 -21.84
N GLY A 337 -53.36 -2.71 -22.35
CA GLY A 337 -53.66 -1.31 -22.00
C GLY A 337 -53.13 -0.84 -20.64
N ASN A 338 -52.46 -1.69 -19.88
CA ASN A 338 -51.83 -1.35 -18.61
C ASN A 338 -50.33 -1.18 -18.76
N SER A 339 -49.75 -0.18 -18.09
CA SER A 339 -48.32 -0.02 -17.94
C SER A 339 -47.84 -0.84 -16.78
N ASN A 340 -46.82 -1.68 -17.02
CA ASN A 340 -46.15 -2.45 -15.98
C ASN A 340 -44.69 -1.98 -15.87
N VAL A 341 -44.24 -1.74 -14.65
CA VAL A 341 -42.82 -1.39 -14.37
C VAL A 341 -42.07 -2.64 -13.95
N VAL A 342 -41.02 -2.95 -14.67
CA VAL A 342 -40.15 -4.07 -14.35
C VAL A 342 -38.69 -3.60 -14.26
N ASN A 343 -37.94 -4.19 -13.36
CA ASN A 343 -36.50 -4.03 -13.30
C ASN A 343 -35.86 -5.22 -14.01
N PRO A 344 -35.45 -5.07 -15.28
CA PRO A 344 -34.90 -6.19 -16.03
C PRO A 344 -33.54 -6.61 -15.50
N LEU A 345 -33.31 -7.91 -15.51
CA LEU A 345 -31.99 -8.50 -15.29
C LEU A 345 -31.21 -8.49 -16.61
N TYR A 346 -29.97 -8.13 -16.55
CA TYR A 346 -29.04 -8.27 -17.66
C TYR A 346 -27.74 -8.89 -17.20
N MET A 347 -27.03 -9.55 -18.12
CA MET A 347 -25.70 -10.06 -17.84
C MET A 347 -24.72 -8.90 -17.81
N SER A 348 -24.19 -8.60 -16.63
CA SER A 348 -23.26 -7.49 -16.41
C SER A 348 -21.80 -7.88 -16.57
N ARG A 349 -21.48 -9.17 -16.50
CA ARG A 349 -20.13 -9.71 -16.64
C ARG A 349 -20.16 -11.05 -17.34
N LEU A 350 -19.23 -11.23 -18.31
CA LEU A 350 -18.99 -12.52 -18.95
C LEU A 350 -18.18 -13.45 -18.04
N ALA A 351 -18.43 -14.74 -18.15
CA ALA A 351 -17.58 -15.74 -17.52
C ALA A 351 -16.19 -15.79 -18.17
N ALA A 352 -15.17 -16.03 -17.37
CA ALA A 352 -13.78 -16.24 -17.79
C ALA A 352 -13.28 -17.64 -17.37
N PRO A 353 -13.81 -18.74 -17.98
CA PRO A 353 -13.54 -20.11 -17.52
C PRO A 353 -12.09 -20.55 -17.73
N ASN A 354 -11.33 -19.85 -18.56
CA ASN A 354 -9.93 -20.16 -18.86
C ASN A 354 -8.94 -19.33 -18.02
N LEU A 355 -9.42 -18.43 -17.14
CA LEU A 355 -8.54 -17.63 -16.32
C LEU A 355 -7.67 -18.51 -15.42
N GLU A 356 -6.36 -18.29 -15.47
CA GLU A 356 -5.36 -19.09 -14.79
C GLU A 356 -4.42 -18.24 -13.91
N TRP A 357 -3.52 -18.91 -13.21
CA TRP A 357 -2.50 -18.30 -12.35
C TRP A 357 -1.57 -17.38 -13.12
N GLU A 358 -1.30 -16.18 -12.60
CA GLU A 358 -0.14 -15.40 -13.01
C GLU A 358 1.13 -16.17 -12.66
N LYS A 359 2.12 -16.15 -13.54
CA LYS A 359 3.36 -16.94 -13.38
C LYS A 359 4.57 -16.02 -13.32
N THR A 360 5.30 -16.05 -12.22
CA THR A 360 6.60 -15.38 -12.10
C THR A 360 7.73 -16.39 -12.20
N LYS A 361 8.59 -16.21 -13.20
CA LYS A 361 9.87 -16.93 -13.34
C LYS A 361 10.98 -16.06 -12.78
N ALA A 362 11.77 -16.59 -11.86
CA ALA A 362 12.82 -15.85 -11.19
C ALA A 362 14.17 -16.58 -11.28
N TRP A 363 15.22 -15.83 -11.59
CA TRP A 363 16.61 -16.20 -11.44
C TRP A 363 17.22 -15.37 -10.32
N ASN A 364 18.04 -15.98 -9.50
CA ASN A 364 18.82 -15.29 -8.47
C ASN A 364 20.24 -15.86 -8.44
N ILE A 365 21.23 -14.95 -8.37
CA ILE A 365 22.63 -15.24 -8.14
C ILE A 365 23.02 -14.49 -6.88
N GLY A 366 23.48 -15.22 -5.86
CA GLY A 366 23.86 -14.65 -4.57
C GLY A 366 25.28 -15.00 -4.17
N LEU A 367 25.92 -14.09 -3.44
CA LEU A 367 27.21 -14.26 -2.80
C LEU A 367 27.08 -13.91 -1.32
N ASP A 368 27.49 -14.83 -0.47
CA ASP A 368 27.55 -14.60 0.97
C ASP A 368 29.00 -14.66 1.43
N PHE A 369 29.40 -13.67 2.20
CA PHE A 369 30.75 -13.56 2.76
C PHE A 369 30.71 -13.35 4.26
N SER A 370 31.69 -13.92 4.95
CA SER A 370 32.04 -13.60 6.33
C SER A 370 33.56 -13.41 6.42
N PHE A 371 33.96 -12.33 7.07
CA PHE A 371 35.37 -11.94 7.20
C PHE A 371 35.70 -11.61 8.65
N LEU A 372 36.99 -11.78 9.00
CA LEU A 372 37.60 -11.34 10.25
C LEU A 372 36.91 -11.90 11.51
N ASN A 373 36.67 -13.21 11.53
CA ASN A 373 35.97 -13.93 12.58
C ASN A 373 34.52 -13.42 12.78
N GLY A 374 33.77 -13.26 11.68
CA GLY A 374 32.38 -12.82 11.67
C GLY A 374 32.18 -11.33 11.93
N ARG A 375 33.26 -10.53 11.99
CA ARG A 375 33.15 -9.09 12.24
C ARG A 375 32.57 -8.31 11.05
N LEU A 376 32.73 -8.84 9.85
CA LEU A 376 32.11 -8.28 8.64
C LEU A 376 31.37 -9.40 7.91
N THR A 377 30.08 -9.25 7.73
CA THR A 377 29.27 -10.14 6.88
C THR A 377 28.64 -9.36 5.74
N ALA A 378 28.62 -9.96 4.56
CA ALA A 378 28.05 -9.38 3.35
C ALA A 378 27.18 -10.42 2.63
N ASN A 379 25.96 -10.02 2.28
CA ASN A 379 25.10 -10.76 1.37
C ASN A 379 24.83 -9.89 0.16
N MET A 380 25.05 -10.42 -1.04
CA MET A 380 24.83 -9.73 -2.31
C MET A 380 23.96 -10.62 -3.18
N ASP A 381 22.91 -10.05 -3.74
CA ASP A 381 22.00 -10.77 -4.61
C ASP A 381 21.73 -9.98 -5.88
N TYR A 382 21.83 -10.64 -7.03
CA TYR A 382 21.29 -10.15 -8.30
C TYR A 382 20.12 -11.02 -8.70
N TYR A 383 19.00 -10.40 -9.05
CA TYR A 383 17.82 -11.11 -9.47
C TYR A 383 17.25 -10.58 -10.80
N LEU A 384 16.63 -11.51 -11.53
CA LEU A 384 15.80 -11.23 -12.70
C LEU A 384 14.49 -11.98 -12.53
N LYS A 385 13.38 -11.24 -12.45
CA LYS A 385 12.02 -11.76 -12.30
C LYS A 385 11.19 -11.34 -13.50
N LYS A 386 10.48 -12.29 -14.10
CA LYS A 386 9.59 -12.08 -15.23
C LYS A 386 8.22 -12.64 -14.87
N THR A 387 7.22 -11.78 -14.78
CA THR A 387 5.83 -12.16 -14.52
C THR A 387 5.08 -12.13 -15.85
N THR A 388 4.51 -13.28 -16.22
CA THR A 388 3.70 -13.49 -17.41
C THR A 388 2.28 -13.86 -17.04
N ASP A 389 1.39 -13.86 -18.00
CA ASP A 389 0.00 -14.25 -17.81
C ASP A 389 -0.71 -13.41 -16.74
N MET A 390 -0.37 -12.10 -16.66
CA MET A 390 -0.95 -11.19 -15.66
C MET A 390 -2.46 -11.10 -15.87
N ILE A 391 -3.20 -11.11 -14.75
CA ILE A 391 -4.66 -11.02 -14.79
C ILE A 391 -5.07 -9.57 -15.01
N MET A 392 -5.59 -9.28 -16.18
CA MET A 392 -5.92 -7.93 -16.62
C MET A 392 -7.34 -7.86 -17.20
N SER A 393 -7.93 -6.67 -17.17
CA SER A 393 -9.21 -6.40 -17.81
C SER A 393 -8.97 -6.03 -19.28
N GLN A 394 -9.30 -6.92 -20.19
CA GLN A 394 -9.22 -6.70 -21.62
C GLN A 394 -10.51 -6.02 -22.13
N ARG A 395 -10.39 -4.90 -22.79
CA ARG A 395 -11.54 -4.22 -23.43
C ARG A 395 -12.08 -5.08 -24.58
N LEU A 396 -13.40 -5.13 -24.67
CA LEU A 396 -14.09 -5.83 -25.74
C LEU A 396 -14.68 -4.82 -26.75
N PRO A 397 -14.80 -5.22 -28.02
CA PRO A 397 -15.50 -4.42 -29.01
C PRO A 397 -16.95 -4.15 -28.57
N SER A 398 -17.46 -2.94 -28.84
CA SER A 398 -18.79 -2.50 -28.40
C SER A 398 -19.94 -3.38 -28.89
N PHE A 399 -19.79 -4.02 -30.03
CA PHE A 399 -20.80 -4.95 -30.56
C PHE A 399 -20.98 -6.22 -29.71
N SER A 400 -20.04 -6.55 -28.83
CA SER A 400 -20.16 -7.68 -27.90
C SER A 400 -21.23 -7.45 -26.83
N GLY A 401 -21.63 -6.20 -26.60
CA GLY A 401 -22.51 -5.78 -25.51
C GLY A 401 -21.85 -5.71 -24.13
N PHE A 402 -20.55 -5.97 -24.05
CA PHE A 402 -19.76 -5.93 -22.80
C PHE A 402 -18.58 -4.98 -22.94
N GLY A 403 -18.22 -4.32 -21.84
CA GLY A 403 -17.09 -3.38 -21.81
C GLY A 403 -15.75 -4.11 -21.78
N SER A 404 -15.66 -5.20 -21.01
CA SER A 404 -14.41 -5.93 -20.82
C SER A 404 -14.63 -7.36 -20.32
N ILE A 405 -13.56 -8.16 -20.39
CA ILE A 405 -13.44 -9.50 -19.80
C ILE A 405 -12.10 -9.63 -19.07
N MET A 406 -12.06 -10.42 -18.00
CA MET A 406 -10.79 -10.78 -17.36
C MET A 406 -10.04 -11.82 -18.19
N ALA A 407 -8.77 -11.57 -18.45
CA ALA A 407 -7.91 -12.44 -19.25
C ALA A 407 -6.47 -12.43 -18.70
N ASN A 408 -5.75 -13.52 -18.98
CA ASN A 408 -4.32 -13.60 -18.69
C ASN A 408 -3.53 -12.96 -19.84
N LEU A 409 -3.04 -11.76 -19.59
CA LEU A 409 -2.34 -10.93 -20.57
C LEU A 409 -1.17 -10.24 -19.89
N GLY A 410 -0.33 -9.63 -20.71
CA GLY A 410 0.75 -8.79 -20.20
C GLY A 410 1.94 -9.54 -19.61
N GLU A 411 3.03 -8.84 -19.62
CA GLU A 411 4.31 -9.31 -19.13
C GLU A 411 5.10 -8.16 -18.54
N VAL A 412 5.59 -8.35 -17.31
CA VAL A 412 6.41 -7.36 -16.59
C VAL A 412 7.70 -8.00 -16.13
N GLN A 413 8.80 -7.28 -16.30
CA GLN A 413 10.12 -7.68 -15.85
C GLN A 413 10.61 -6.79 -14.72
N ASN A 414 11.18 -7.39 -13.70
CA ASN A 414 11.92 -6.73 -12.63
C ASN A 414 13.33 -7.33 -12.56
N GLN A 415 14.33 -6.47 -12.50
CA GLN A 415 15.71 -6.88 -12.24
C GLN A 415 16.34 -5.94 -11.25
N GLY A 416 17.19 -6.48 -10.41
CA GLY A 416 17.79 -5.66 -9.37
C GLY A 416 19.00 -6.27 -8.71
N PHE A 417 19.63 -5.45 -7.90
CA PHE A 417 20.79 -5.82 -7.11
C PHE A 417 20.56 -5.39 -5.66
N GLU A 418 20.85 -6.28 -4.73
CA GLU A 418 20.68 -6.06 -3.30
C GLU A 418 21.96 -6.37 -2.55
N ILE A 419 22.27 -5.55 -1.55
CA ILE A 419 23.41 -5.76 -0.63
C ILE A 419 22.91 -5.60 0.80
N ALA A 420 23.28 -6.52 1.65
CA ALA A 420 23.19 -6.38 3.10
C ALA A 420 24.58 -6.57 3.71
N LEU A 421 25.04 -5.54 4.42
CA LEU A 421 26.31 -5.55 5.13
C LEU A 421 26.08 -5.40 6.63
N ASN A 422 26.72 -6.24 7.43
CA ASN A 422 26.76 -6.06 8.88
C ASN A 422 28.23 -6.07 9.32
N SER A 423 28.59 -5.10 10.15
CA SER A 423 29.96 -5.00 10.65
C SER A 423 30.00 -4.69 12.14
N THR A 424 30.94 -5.33 12.84
CA THR A 424 31.36 -4.95 14.18
C THR A 424 32.62 -4.12 14.04
N ASN A 425 32.46 -2.78 14.00
CA ASN A 425 33.52 -1.84 13.72
C ASN A 425 34.53 -1.79 14.87
N ILE A 426 33.99 -1.70 16.10
CA ILE A 426 34.79 -1.69 17.32
C ILE A 426 34.13 -2.65 18.31
N GLN A 427 34.96 -3.50 18.92
CA GLN A 427 34.54 -4.37 20.01
C GLN A 427 35.63 -4.43 21.08
N ASN A 428 35.36 -3.80 22.20
CA ASN A 428 36.20 -3.90 23.38
C ASN A 428 35.35 -3.98 24.65
N ARG A 429 35.97 -4.05 25.81
CA ARG A 429 35.28 -4.26 27.09
C ARG A 429 34.23 -3.18 27.40
N ASN A 430 34.47 -1.95 26.97
CA ASN A 430 33.66 -0.77 27.36
C ASN A 430 32.89 -0.15 26.20
N PHE A 431 33.20 -0.52 24.96
CA PHE A 431 32.57 0.06 23.79
C PHE A 431 32.41 -0.98 22.67
N ILE A 432 31.18 -1.13 22.19
CA ILE A 432 30.87 -1.93 20.99
C ILE A 432 30.14 -1.01 20.01
N TRP A 433 30.58 -1.03 18.77
CA TRP A 433 29.94 -0.33 17.66
C TRP A 433 29.69 -1.28 16.52
N ASN A 434 28.39 -1.48 16.22
CA ASN A 434 27.93 -2.28 15.10
C ASN A 434 27.26 -1.37 14.07
N THR A 435 27.43 -1.70 12.79
CA THR A 435 26.78 -1.03 11.67
C THR A 435 26.08 -2.05 10.81
N SER A 436 24.83 -1.76 10.43
CA SER A 436 24.08 -2.52 9.41
C SER A 436 23.73 -1.60 8.27
N VAL A 437 24.01 -2.04 7.03
CA VAL A 437 23.69 -1.32 5.79
C VAL A 437 22.88 -2.23 4.90
N GLY A 438 21.75 -1.75 4.41
CA GLY A 438 21.00 -2.37 3.32
C GLY A 438 20.96 -1.42 2.14
N PHE A 439 21.15 -1.96 0.93
CA PHE A 439 21.03 -1.23 -0.32
C PHE A 439 20.31 -2.11 -1.34
N SER A 440 19.36 -1.52 -2.07
CA SER A 440 18.74 -2.18 -3.21
C SER A 440 18.48 -1.21 -4.36
N ILE A 441 18.65 -1.73 -5.56
CA ILE A 441 18.23 -1.07 -6.80
C ILE A 441 17.34 -2.02 -7.58
N ASN A 442 16.19 -1.54 -8.03
CA ASN A 442 15.25 -2.30 -8.85
C ASN A 442 14.89 -1.51 -10.12
N LYS A 443 14.94 -2.18 -11.26
CA LYS A 443 14.46 -1.68 -12.54
C LYS A 443 13.25 -2.51 -12.96
N ASN A 444 12.11 -1.85 -13.05
CA ASN A 444 10.86 -2.42 -13.56
C ASN A 444 10.67 -2.06 -15.03
N LYS A 445 10.08 -2.96 -15.81
CA LYS A 445 9.79 -2.75 -17.24
C LYS A 445 8.55 -3.55 -17.66
N ILE A 446 7.61 -2.90 -18.35
CA ILE A 446 6.51 -3.55 -19.05
C ILE A 446 7.07 -4.09 -20.38
N ASN A 447 6.99 -5.39 -20.61
CA ASN A 447 7.41 -6.02 -21.85
C ASN A 447 6.25 -6.17 -22.82
N HIS A 448 5.05 -6.54 -22.32
CA HIS A 448 3.82 -6.70 -23.10
C HIS A 448 2.62 -6.25 -22.27
N ILE A 449 1.55 -5.77 -22.94
CA ILE A 449 0.29 -5.36 -22.29
C ILE A 449 -0.83 -6.29 -22.74
N TYR A 450 -1.34 -6.12 -23.96
CA TYR A 450 -2.49 -6.86 -24.47
C TYR A 450 -2.19 -7.73 -25.67
N TYR A 451 -0.96 -7.72 -26.18
CA TYR A 451 -0.54 -8.31 -27.45
C TYR A 451 -1.40 -7.80 -28.63
N ASP A 452 -1.85 -6.54 -28.56
CA ASP A 452 -2.54 -5.83 -29.64
C ASP A 452 -1.52 -4.99 -30.42
N TYR A 453 -1.42 -5.26 -31.72
CA TYR A 453 -0.40 -4.66 -32.57
C TYR A 453 -1.03 -3.70 -33.58
N ASP A 454 -0.28 -2.67 -33.92
CA ASP A 454 -0.61 -1.76 -35.04
C ASP A 454 -0.32 -2.40 -36.40
N GLU A 455 -0.57 -1.62 -37.47
CA GLU A 455 -0.32 -2.05 -38.85
C GLU A 455 1.17 -2.32 -39.14
N ASN A 456 2.07 -1.77 -38.35
CA ASN A 456 3.51 -1.93 -38.46
C ASN A 456 4.06 -3.07 -37.60
N GLY A 457 3.20 -3.78 -36.88
CA GLY A 457 3.58 -4.85 -35.97
C GLY A 457 4.16 -4.38 -34.62
N VAL A 458 3.94 -3.10 -34.26
CA VAL A 458 4.32 -2.54 -32.96
C VAL A 458 3.15 -2.71 -31.97
N GLU A 459 3.42 -3.28 -30.80
CA GLU A 459 2.40 -3.43 -29.76
C GLU A 459 2.00 -2.06 -29.21
N LYS A 460 0.68 -1.85 -29.11
CA LYS A 460 0.09 -0.58 -28.67
C LYS A 460 0.23 -0.34 -27.18
N ASP A 461 0.58 0.86 -26.80
CA ASP A 461 0.53 1.32 -25.43
C ASP A 461 -0.91 1.52 -24.92
N ASP A 462 -1.13 1.40 -23.63
CA ASP A 462 -2.38 1.80 -22.96
C ASP A 462 -2.22 3.15 -22.28
N THR A 463 -2.39 4.20 -23.04
CA THR A 463 -2.29 5.59 -22.57
C THR A 463 -3.34 5.93 -21.53
N SER A 464 -4.51 5.27 -21.56
CA SER A 464 -5.62 5.48 -20.60
C SER A 464 -5.25 5.04 -19.19
N ASN A 465 -4.53 3.93 -19.06
CA ASN A 465 -4.04 3.40 -17.79
C ASN A 465 -2.61 3.87 -17.48
N GLY A 466 -1.96 4.59 -18.39
CA GLY A 466 -0.57 5.02 -18.24
C GLY A 466 0.42 3.87 -18.31
N TRP A 467 0.13 2.84 -19.12
CA TRP A 467 1.01 1.70 -19.34
C TRP A 467 1.69 1.80 -20.71
N PHE A 468 3.01 1.81 -20.67
CA PHE A 468 3.83 2.01 -21.87
C PHE A 468 4.84 0.87 -21.98
N ILE A 469 4.90 0.24 -23.15
CA ILE A 469 5.83 -0.84 -23.44
C ILE A 469 7.27 -0.32 -23.38
N GLY A 470 8.13 -1.03 -22.70
CA GLY A 470 9.50 -0.60 -22.47
C GLY A 470 9.70 0.32 -21.25
N GLN A 471 8.63 0.87 -20.67
CA GLN A 471 8.68 1.74 -19.50
C GLN A 471 8.32 0.97 -18.22
N ALA A 472 8.57 1.62 -17.07
CA ALA A 472 8.20 1.08 -15.76
C ALA A 472 6.71 1.25 -15.49
N ILE A 473 6.11 0.37 -14.66
CA ILE A 473 4.80 0.62 -14.08
C ILE A 473 4.89 1.90 -13.23
N GLY A 474 3.91 2.81 -13.40
CA GLY A 474 3.89 4.11 -12.73
C GLY A 474 4.83 5.14 -13.35
N THR A 475 5.18 4.95 -14.62
CA THR A 475 5.87 5.98 -15.42
C THR A 475 5.01 7.23 -15.50
N ILE A 476 5.63 8.38 -15.29
CA ILE A 476 5.02 9.69 -15.45
C ILE A 476 5.19 10.09 -16.91
N TRP A 477 4.12 10.02 -17.68
CA TRP A 477 4.02 10.51 -19.05
C TRP A 477 3.16 11.77 -19.04
N TYR A 478 3.79 12.93 -19.19
CA TYR A 478 3.14 14.20 -18.98
C TYR A 478 3.86 15.34 -19.72
N TYR A 479 3.21 16.49 -19.82
CA TYR A 479 3.78 17.68 -20.41
C TYR A 479 5.00 18.17 -19.63
N GLU A 480 6.03 18.57 -20.34
CA GLU A 480 7.21 19.21 -19.75
C GLU A 480 6.99 20.71 -19.63
N THR A 481 7.45 21.31 -18.54
CA THR A 481 7.39 22.75 -18.33
C THR A 481 8.78 23.36 -18.28
N ASP A 482 8.97 24.49 -18.98
CA ASP A 482 10.20 25.27 -19.00
C ASP A 482 10.02 26.59 -18.23
N GLY A 483 9.75 26.48 -16.93
CA GLY A 483 9.53 27.63 -16.06
C GLY A 483 8.21 28.36 -16.28
N VAL A 484 8.26 29.67 -16.22
CA VAL A 484 7.12 30.60 -16.24
C VAL A 484 7.37 31.71 -17.29
N TRP A 485 6.34 32.05 -18.03
CA TRP A 485 6.43 33.19 -18.98
C TRP A 485 6.83 34.45 -18.22
N GLN A 486 7.93 35.09 -18.67
CA GLN A 486 8.44 36.31 -18.05
C GLN A 486 7.85 37.57 -18.68
N ASN A 487 8.07 38.73 -18.06
CA ASN A 487 7.58 40.01 -18.53
C ASN A 487 8.56 40.63 -19.53
N THR A 488 8.98 39.84 -20.55
CA THR A 488 9.80 40.32 -21.68
C THR A 488 8.93 40.45 -22.92
N PRO A 489 9.29 41.31 -23.88
CA PRO A 489 8.52 41.44 -25.12
C PRO A 489 8.34 40.13 -25.88
N GLU A 490 9.36 39.27 -25.88
CA GLU A 490 9.36 37.97 -26.55
C GLU A 490 8.41 37.00 -25.88
N ASP A 491 8.48 36.89 -24.54
CA ASP A 491 7.61 35.99 -23.76
C ASP A 491 6.15 36.48 -23.80
N ILE A 492 5.90 37.78 -23.73
CA ILE A 492 4.54 38.34 -23.86
C ILE A 492 3.93 37.97 -25.22
N ALA A 493 4.70 38.14 -26.30
CA ALA A 493 4.22 37.82 -27.65
C ALA A 493 3.95 36.30 -27.78
N SER A 494 4.87 35.46 -27.33
CA SER A 494 4.76 34.02 -27.42
C SER A 494 3.61 33.47 -26.53
N ALA A 495 3.46 33.96 -25.31
CA ALA A 495 2.38 33.59 -24.41
C ALA A 495 1.00 33.93 -24.99
N ALA A 496 0.88 35.12 -25.63
CA ALA A 496 -0.37 35.54 -26.25
C ALA A 496 -0.84 34.62 -27.37
N LEU A 497 0.07 33.98 -28.12
CA LEU A 497 -0.27 33.03 -29.18
C LEU A 497 -1.06 31.81 -28.64
N VAL A 498 -0.79 31.42 -27.41
CA VAL A 498 -1.44 30.28 -26.76
C VAL A 498 -2.45 30.70 -25.71
N GLY A 499 -2.85 31.98 -25.68
CA GLY A 499 -3.85 32.53 -24.78
C GLY A 499 -3.37 32.67 -23.33
N GLN A 500 -2.07 32.70 -23.11
CA GLN A 500 -1.41 32.88 -21.83
C GLN A 500 -0.84 34.28 -21.66
N LYS A 501 -0.30 34.60 -20.51
CA LYS A 501 0.34 35.86 -20.17
C LYS A 501 1.51 35.66 -19.21
N PRO A 502 2.36 36.65 -18.98
CA PRO A 502 3.44 36.59 -18.02
C PRO A 502 2.96 36.07 -16.66
N GLY A 503 3.72 35.15 -16.08
CA GLY A 503 3.37 34.45 -14.85
C GLY A 503 2.64 33.11 -15.01
N ASP A 504 2.18 32.76 -16.21
CA ASP A 504 1.61 31.46 -16.52
C ASP A 504 2.72 30.40 -16.78
N PRO A 505 2.46 29.10 -16.57
CA PRO A 505 3.45 28.05 -16.83
C PRO A 505 3.75 27.96 -18.33
N LYS A 506 5.04 27.87 -18.65
CA LYS A 506 5.52 27.70 -20.02
C LYS A 506 5.64 26.21 -20.33
N VAL A 507 4.79 25.71 -21.22
CA VAL A 507 4.80 24.31 -21.66
C VAL A 507 5.73 24.15 -22.85
N VAL A 508 6.54 23.08 -22.86
CA VAL A 508 7.41 22.76 -24.00
C VAL A 508 6.58 22.10 -25.09
N ASN A 509 6.66 22.62 -26.29
CA ASN A 509 6.05 22.05 -27.49
C ASN A 509 7.04 21.04 -28.12
N HIS A 510 6.85 19.78 -27.86
CA HIS A 510 7.69 18.68 -28.36
C HIS A 510 7.27 18.20 -29.75
N TYR A 511 6.00 18.38 -30.13
CA TYR A 511 5.46 17.93 -31.41
C TYR A 511 4.90 19.11 -32.20
N THR A 512 5.60 19.48 -33.24
CA THR A 512 5.31 20.71 -34.00
C THR A 512 4.53 20.48 -35.29
N GLU A 513 4.21 19.22 -35.63
CA GLU A 513 3.47 18.90 -36.86
C GLU A 513 2.00 19.29 -36.77
N ASP A 514 1.45 19.31 -35.55
CA ASP A 514 0.06 19.69 -35.25
C ASP A 514 -0.12 21.22 -35.10
N ASP A 515 0.96 21.98 -35.10
CA ASP A 515 0.93 23.44 -34.93
C ASP A 515 0.16 24.14 -36.05
N ARG A 516 -0.62 25.14 -35.67
CA ARG A 516 -1.27 26.00 -36.68
C ARG A 516 -0.30 27.03 -37.19
N ILE A 517 -0.22 27.15 -38.51
CA ILE A 517 0.56 28.19 -39.18
C ILE A 517 -0.40 29.24 -39.70
N LEU A 518 -0.21 30.51 -39.31
CA LEU A 518 -0.97 31.65 -39.79
C LEU A 518 -0.49 32.06 -41.18
N GLU A 519 -1.26 32.92 -41.86
CA GLU A 519 -0.93 33.42 -43.20
C GLU A 519 0.40 34.19 -43.28
N ASP A 520 0.80 34.78 -42.15
CA ASP A 520 2.07 35.53 -42.03
C ASP A 520 3.27 34.61 -41.66
N GLY A 521 3.05 33.29 -41.56
CA GLY A 521 4.05 32.29 -41.20
C GLY A 521 4.23 32.11 -39.70
N THR A 522 3.47 32.80 -38.84
CA THR A 522 3.53 32.65 -37.39
C THR A 522 3.03 31.28 -37.00
N ARG A 523 3.83 30.54 -36.23
CA ARG A 523 3.47 29.20 -35.69
C ARG A 523 2.78 29.35 -34.33
N ILE A 524 1.59 28.77 -34.20
CA ILE A 524 0.85 28.70 -32.95
C ILE A 524 0.93 27.26 -32.43
N PRO A 525 1.60 27.03 -31.29
CA PRO A 525 1.67 25.70 -30.66
C PRO A 525 0.28 25.13 -30.37
N VAL A 526 0.09 23.83 -30.65
CA VAL A 526 -1.09 23.06 -30.30
C VAL A 526 -0.64 21.90 -29.40
N TYR A 527 -1.06 21.88 -28.14
CA TYR A 527 -0.63 20.89 -27.18
C TYR A 527 -1.60 19.73 -27.13
N ASN A 528 -1.07 18.51 -27.27
CA ASN A 528 -1.85 17.27 -27.20
C ASN A 528 -0.97 16.14 -26.62
N ASP A 529 -1.44 14.89 -26.74
CA ASP A 529 -0.73 13.75 -26.19
C ASP A 529 0.66 13.51 -26.80
N ASN A 530 0.93 14.01 -28.02
CA ASN A 530 2.23 13.89 -28.67
C ASN A 530 3.31 14.78 -28.02
N ASP A 531 2.91 15.81 -27.26
CA ASP A 531 3.82 16.69 -26.52
C ASP A 531 4.22 16.12 -25.15
N LYS A 532 3.59 15.02 -24.75
CA LYS A 532 3.92 14.39 -23.48
C LYS A 532 5.21 13.58 -23.59
N VAL A 533 6.05 13.68 -22.57
CA VAL A 533 7.33 12.97 -22.49
C VAL A 533 7.41 12.13 -21.21
N TYR A 534 8.28 11.12 -21.23
CA TYR A 534 8.54 10.31 -20.06
C TYR A 534 9.46 11.06 -19.09
N GLN A 535 8.95 11.39 -17.90
CA GLN A 535 9.66 12.20 -16.92
C GLN A 535 10.17 11.42 -15.70
N GLY A 536 10.06 10.10 -15.73
CA GLY A 536 10.49 9.21 -14.65
C GLY A 536 9.34 8.38 -14.08
N THR A 537 9.51 7.85 -12.88
CA THR A 537 8.58 6.92 -12.26
C THR A 537 8.17 7.36 -10.85
N THR A 538 6.95 7.00 -10.45
CA THR A 538 6.44 7.20 -9.08
C THR A 538 7.03 6.22 -8.07
N ALA A 539 7.53 5.06 -8.52
CA ALA A 539 8.17 4.07 -7.67
C ALA A 539 9.67 4.38 -7.49
N PRO A 540 10.21 4.33 -6.27
CA PRO A 540 11.63 4.58 -6.03
C PRO A 540 12.48 3.42 -6.60
N PRO A 541 13.39 3.68 -7.56
CA PRO A 541 14.28 2.67 -8.08
C PRO A 541 15.41 2.30 -7.10
N VAL A 542 15.75 3.18 -6.18
CA VAL A 542 16.84 2.95 -5.21
C VAL A 542 16.32 3.10 -3.79
N TYR A 543 16.66 2.15 -2.96
CA TYR A 543 16.43 2.15 -1.52
C TYR A 543 17.73 1.85 -0.78
N TRP A 544 17.98 2.55 0.33
CA TRP A 544 19.03 2.17 1.27
C TRP A 544 18.61 2.45 2.71
N ASN A 545 19.21 1.72 3.62
CA ASN A 545 19.10 1.96 5.05
C ASN A 545 20.47 1.82 5.74
N LEU A 546 20.62 2.53 6.82
CA LEU A 546 21.82 2.52 7.67
C LEU A 546 21.39 2.50 9.12
N ARG A 547 21.87 1.54 9.88
CA ARG A 547 21.70 1.50 11.32
C ARG A 547 23.03 1.39 12.01
N ASN A 548 23.23 2.21 13.04
CA ASN A 548 24.37 2.11 13.94
C ASN A 548 23.86 1.81 15.36
N ASP A 549 24.46 0.80 15.98
CA ASP A 549 24.21 0.39 17.36
C ASP A 549 25.49 0.56 18.18
N PHE A 550 25.41 1.36 19.23
CA PHE A 550 26.51 1.62 20.15
C PHE A 550 26.13 1.05 21.51
N THR A 551 27.07 0.32 22.14
CA THR A 551 26.97 -0.12 23.52
C THR A 551 28.16 0.43 24.29
N LEU A 552 27.86 1.21 25.34
CA LEU A 552 28.87 1.83 26.22
C LEU A 552 28.76 1.19 27.60
N TRP A 553 29.90 0.83 28.16
CA TRP A 553 30.04 0.25 29.51
C TRP A 553 29.10 -0.92 29.80
N LYS A 554 28.67 -1.64 28.75
CA LYS A 554 27.72 -2.79 28.74
C LYS A 554 26.27 -2.44 29.06
N ASP A 555 25.99 -1.32 29.68
CA ASP A 555 24.68 -0.97 30.23
C ASP A 555 23.94 0.12 29.46
N LEU A 556 24.67 1.00 28.77
CA LEU A 556 24.11 2.08 27.95
C LEU A 556 24.17 1.71 26.48
N THR A 557 23.03 1.76 25.82
CA THR A 557 22.90 1.49 24.38
C THR A 557 22.31 2.68 23.65
N LEU A 558 22.85 2.99 22.46
CA LEU A 558 22.29 3.99 21.55
C LEU A 558 22.15 3.32 20.18
N SER A 559 20.96 3.38 19.62
CA SER A 559 20.67 2.96 18.24
C SER A 559 20.22 4.15 17.43
N VAL A 560 20.76 4.28 16.20
CA VAL A 560 20.39 5.34 15.25
C VAL A 560 20.12 4.69 13.90
N SER A 561 18.93 4.93 13.34
CA SER A 561 18.51 4.36 12.05
C SER A 561 18.13 5.46 11.06
N LEU A 562 18.67 5.35 9.86
CA LEU A 562 18.32 6.17 8.70
C LEU A 562 17.82 5.27 7.57
N TYR A 563 16.93 5.80 6.73
CA TYR A 563 16.60 5.18 5.46
C TYR A 563 16.29 6.23 4.38
N SER A 564 16.32 5.80 3.14
CA SER A 564 16.13 6.68 1.99
C SER A 564 15.42 5.95 0.85
N TYR A 565 14.53 6.67 0.18
CA TYR A 565 14.01 6.32 -1.14
C TYR A 565 14.50 7.37 -2.13
N MET A 566 15.08 6.94 -3.25
CA MET A 566 15.71 7.84 -4.21
C MET A 566 15.23 7.57 -5.63
N GLY A 567 15.18 8.64 -6.43
CA GLY A 567 14.90 8.58 -7.87
C GLY A 567 13.43 8.54 -8.24
N HIS A 568 12.50 8.49 -7.28
CA HIS A 568 11.08 8.58 -7.58
C HIS A 568 10.62 10.03 -7.71
N LYS A 569 9.60 10.20 -8.53
CA LYS A 569 9.06 11.51 -8.86
C LYS A 569 7.53 11.54 -8.65
N SER A 570 6.97 12.73 -8.61
CA SER A 570 5.52 12.94 -8.56
C SER A 570 5.14 14.28 -9.16
N ARG A 571 3.91 14.37 -9.64
CA ARG A 571 3.25 15.63 -9.94
C ARG A 571 2.71 16.20 -8.63
N ALA A 572 2.69 17.51 -8.51
CA ALA A 572 2.12 18.21 -7.36
C ALA A 572 0.72 18.77 -7.64
N GLY A 573 0.00 18.21 -8.61
CA GLY A 573 -1.22 18.75 -9.20
C GLY A 573 -2.28 19.18 -8.22
N TYR A 574 -2.56 18.38 -7.22
CA TYR A 574 -3.52 18.76 -6.18
C TYR A 574 -3.08 20.04 -5.45
N TRP A 575 -1.84 20.11 -5.00
CA TRP A 575 -1.31 21.23 -4.24
C TRP A 575 -1.16 22.48 -5.09
N LEU A 576 -0.67 22.35 -6.32
CA LEU A 576 -0.57 23.47 -7.25
C LEU A 576 -1.95 24.02 -7.62
N ASN A 577 -2.94 23.16 -7.82
CA ASN A 577 -4.31 23.61 -8.02
C ASN A 577 -4.86 24.30 -6.77
N GLN A 578 -4.50 23.86 -5.58
CA GLN A 578 -4.86 24.51 -4.34
C GLN A 578 -4.11 25.82 -4.11
N GLU A 579 -2.88 25.96 -4.58
CA GLU A 579 -2.05 27.16 -4.43
C GLU A 579 -2.24 28.18 -5.55
N ASN A 580 -2.45 27.75 -6.79
CA ASN A 580 -2.48 28.60 -7.98
C ASN A 580 -3.88 28.84 -8.58
N GLY A 581 -4.86 28.00 -8.24
CA GLY A 581 -6.21 28.13 -8.80
C GLY A 581 -6.95 29.36 -8.23
N GLY A 582 -7.71 30.07 -9.07
CA GLY A 582 -8.50 31.25 -8.65
C GLY A 582 -9.49 30.95 -7.51
N SER A 583 -9.93 29.68 -7.40
CA SER A 583 -10.76 29.23 -6.30
C SER A 583 -10.05 29.24 -4.94
N GLN A 584 -8.73 29.26 -4.91
CA GLN A 584 -7.96 29.23 -3.65
C GLN A 584 -8.00 30.57 -2.93
N VAL A 585 -7.85 31.65 -3.66
CA VAL A 585 -7.98 33.01 -3.11
C VAL A 585 -9.41 33.25 -2.65
N THR A 586 -10.39 32.69 -3.37
CA THR A 586 -11.81 32.82 -3.04
C THR A 586 -12.29 31.83 -2.00
N ASN A 587 -11.64 30.66 -1.87
CA ASN A 587 -12.01 29.63 -0.88
C ASN A 587 -11.26 29.74 0.44
N GLY A 588 -10.30 30.66 0.56
CA GLY A 588 -9.59 30.93 1.82
C GLY A 588 -8.78 29.78 2.40
N PHE A 589 -8.13 28.98 1.54
CA PHE A 589 -7.28 27.88 2.02
C PHE A 589 -6.04 28.36 2.77
N ASN A 590 -5.69 27.66 3.83
CA ASN A 590 -4.40 27.80 4.49
C ASN A 590 -3.33 27.08 3.64
N VAL A 591 -2.62 27.85 2.84
CA VAL A 591 -1.53 27.37 2.01
C VAL A 591 -0.20 27.97 2.47
N ALA A 592 0.91 27.33 2.12
CA ALA A 592 2.23 27.87 2.42
C ALA A 592 2.42 29.21 1.71
N ALA A 593 3.04 30.18 2.38
CA ALA A 593 3.42 31.42 1.76
C ALA A 593 4.50 31.16 0.70
N ARG A 594 4.13 31.35 -0.57
CA ARG A 594 5.02 31.19 -1.72
C ARG A 594 5.41 32.52 -2.29
N LYS A 595 6.62 32.59 -2.83
CA LYS A 595 7.06 33.73 -3.61
C LYS A 595 6.57 33.58 -5.03
N TYR A 596 5.28 33.78 -5.24
CA TYR A 596 4.65 33.71 -6.56
C TYR A 596 5.30 34.68 -7.53
N TRP A 597 5.18 34.35 -8.82
CA TRP A 597 5.58 35.24 -9.87
C TRP A 597 4.74 36.54 -9.82
N THR A 598 5.43 37.66 -9.80
CA THR A 598 4.90 39.00 -10.02
C THR A 598 5.91 39.77 -10.88
N PRO A 599 5.53 40.90 -11.50
CA PRO A 599 6.51 41.74 -12.21
C PRO A 599 7.73 42.16 -11.38
N ASP A 600 7.54 42.30 -10.06
CA ASP A 600 8.61 42.65 -9.10
C ASP A 600 9.34 41.43 -8.51
N ASN A 601 8.84 40.23 -8.78
CA ASN A 601 9.43 38.95 -8.36
C ASN A 601 9.41 37.95 -9.52
N PRO A 602 10.24 38.14 -10.53
CA PRO A 602 10.30 37.24 -11.69
C PRO A 602 10.98 35.93 -11.32
N THR A 603 10.19 34.92 -11.01
CA THR A 603 10.65 33.57 -10.65
C THR A 603 10.17 32.53 -11.67
N ASN A 604 10.94 31.44 -11.83
CA ASN A 604 10.55 30.25 -12.58
C ASN A 604 10.05 29.11 -11.67
N ASP A 605 10.05 29.28 -10.34
CA ASP A 605 9.68 28.24 -9.40
C ASP A 605 8.17 28.16 -9.19
N TYR A 606 7.49 29.32 -9.15
CA TYR A 606 6.06 29.41 -8.88
C TYR A 606 5.37 30.33 -9.88
N CYS A 607 4.28 29.84 -10.44
CA CYS A 607 3.43 30.65 -11.31
C CYS A 607 2.79 31.82 -10.56
N ARG A 608 2.21 32.76 -11.31
CA ARG A 608 1.35 33.79 -10.72
C ARG A 608 0.13 33.15 -10.05
N LEU A 609 -0.47 33.87 -9.14
CA LEU A 609 -1.79 33.49 -8.63
C LEU A 609 -2.82 33.48 -9.79
N ASN A 610 -3.67 32.47 -9.80
CA ASN A 610 -4.66 32.29 -10.87
C ASN A 610 -4.03 32.09 -12.25
N ALA A 611 -2.95 31.30 -12.29
CA ALA A 611 -2.29 30.96 -13.53
C ALA A 611 -3.19 30.09 -14.43
N ALA A 612 -3.09 30.28 -15.74
CA ALA A 612 -3.82 29.53 -16.74
C ALA A 612 -2.90 28.63 -17.55
N GLY A 613 -3.38 27.47 -17.96
CA GLY A 613 -2.74 26.67 -19.00
C GLY A 613 -2.98 27.26 -20.39
N PRO A 614 -2.27 26.80 -21.42
CA PRO A 614 -2.50 27.22 -22.78
C PRO A 614 -3.89 26.83 -23.28
N ASN A 615 -4.54 27.71 -23.99
CA ASN A 615 -5.91 27.53 -24.52
C ASN A 615 -6.04 26.44 -25.59
N THR A 616 -4.93 25.93 -26.08
CA THR A 616 -4.84 24.99 -27.19
C THR A 616 -4.69 23.55 -26.70
N GLY A 617 -5.64 23.07 -25.90
CA GLY A 617 -5.73 21.67 -25.46
C GLY A 617 -5.58 21.41 -23.98
N LEU A 618 -5.14 22.38 -23.18
CA LEU A 618 -4.92 22.23 -21.74
C LEU A 618 -5.77 23.23 -20.96
N ALA A 619 -6.88 22.75 -20.41
CA ALA A 619 -7.90 23.61 -19.78
C ALA A 619 -7.46 24.24 -18.44
N ASN A 620 -6.50 23.66 -17.74
CA ASN A 620 -6.03 24.12 -16.43
C ASN A 620 -4.50 24.08 -16.38
N GLY A 621 -3.90 24.74 -15.40
CA GLY A 621 -2.44 24.83 -15.27
C GLY A 621 -1.73 23.48 -15.39
N VAL A 622 -0.54 23.49 -15.95
CA VAL A 622 0.29 22.29 -16.13
C VAL A 622 1.17 22.10 -14.91
N ASP A 623 1.11 20.89 -14.35
CA ASP A 623 1.91 20.53 -13.19
C ASP A 623 3.37 20.29 -13.56
N LYS A 624 4.27 20.80 -12.75
CA LYS A 624 5.67 20.41 -12.79
C LYS A 624 5.87 19.04 -12.15
N VAL A 625 6.81 18.26 -12.67
CA VAL A 625 7.22 16.98 -12.09
C VAL A 625 8.39 17.20 -11.14
N TYR A 626 8.22 16.84 -9.90
CA TYR A 626 9.19 17.04 -8.81
C TYR A 626 9.87 15.76 -8.41
N ASN A 627 11.12 15.87 -7.98
CA ASN A 627 11.85 14.79 -7.32
C ASN A 627 11.36 14.64 -5.87
N ARG A 628 11.05 13.40 -5.47
CA ARG A 628 10.59 13.05 -4.11
C ARG A 628 11.64 12.30 -3.30
N SER A 629 12.88 12.24 -3.77
CA SER A 629 13.98 11.60 -3.02
C SER A 629 14.14 12.22 -1.64
N PHE A 630 14.35 11.37 -0.64
CA PHE A 630 14.52 11.84 0.73
C PHE A 630 15.47 10.94 1.51
N VAL A 631 16.04 11.48 2.58
CA VAL A 631 16.73 10.74 3.65
C VAL A 631 15.98 11.00 4.95
N ARG A 632 15.60 9.94 5.66
CA ARG A 632 14.90 10.05 6.94
C ARG A 632 15.72 9.50 8.07
N LEU A 633 15.92 10.32 9.11
CA LEU A 633 16.36 9.85 10.41
C LEU A 633 15.13 9.25 11.10
N ASP A 634 15.03 7.92 11.07
CA ASP A 634 13.81 7.19 11.42
C ASP A 634 13.69 6.92 12.91
N ASP A 635 14.78 6.48 13.52
CA ASP A 635 14.77 6.06 14.93
C ASP A 635 16.06 6.48 15.64
N ILE A 636 15.88 7.05 16.83
CA ILE A 636 16.94 7.19 17.82
C ILE A 636 16.43 6.56 19.11
N THR A 637 17.08 5.47 19.54
CA THR A 637 16.70 4.74 20.75
C THR A 637 17.86 4.72 21.73
N LEU A 638 17.65 5.23 22.93
CA LEU A 638 18.55 5.18 24.07
C LEU A 638 18.04 4.17 25.08
N GLY A 639 18.88 3.23 25.49
CA GLY A 639 18.55 2.22 26.50
C GLY A 639 19.58 2.19 27.61
N TYR A 640 19.12 2.14 28.86
CA TYR A 640 19.99 1.99 30.01
C TYR A 640 19.54 0.83 30.89
N THR A 641 20.44 -0.12 31.14
CA THR A 641 20.22 -1.23 32.06
C THR A 641 20.74 -0.85 33.44
N LEU A 642 19.86 -0.84 34.42
CA LEU A 642 20.26 -0.48 35.80
C LEU A 642 21.22 -1.53 36.36
N PRO A 643 22.25 -1.10 37.13
CA PRO A 643 23.19 -2.01 37.77
C PRO A 643 22.45 -3.05 38.64
N GLN A 644 22.79 -4.33 38.47
CA GLN A 644 22.13 -5.44 39.17
C GLN A 644 22.20 -5.30 40.70
N LYS A 645 23.26 -4.68 41.23
CA LYS A 645 23.39 -4.37 42.65
C LYS A 645 22.26 -3.46 43.20
N TRP A 646 21.62 -2.67 42.35
CA TRP A 646 20.49 -1.83 42.73
C TRP A 646 19.17 -2.61 42.62
N THR A 647 18.97 -3.35 41.53
CA THR A 647 17.72 -4.03 41.24
C THR A 647 17.47 -5.21 42.15
N ARG A 648 18.53 -5.93 42.57
CA ARG A 648 18.44 -7.04 43.55
C ARG A 648 17.92 -6.64 44.91
N LYS A 649 18.10 -5.37 45.32
CA LYS A 649 17.51 -4.86 46.59
C LYS A 649 15.98 -4.93 46.57
N PHE A 650 15.37 -4.94 45.37
CA PHE A 650 13.94 -5.02 45.17
C PHE A 650 13.52 -6.41 44.65
N MET A 651 14.37 -7.44 44.78
CA MET A 651 14.15 -8.80 44.27
C MET A 651 13.89 -8.84 42.74
N ILE A 652 14.41 -7.84 42.01
CA ILE A 652 14.29 -7.74 40.56
C ILE A 652 15.64 -8.03 39.95
N ASP A 653 15.69 -8.98 39.00
CA ASP A 653 16.95 -9.41 38.41
C ASP A 653 17.48 -8.38 37.40
N ARG A 654 16.61 -7.77 36.62
CA ARG A 654 16.99 -6.78 35.61
C ARG A 654 15.91 -5.73 35.39
N ILE A 655 16.31 -4.45 35.38
CA ILE A 655 15.47 -3.32 34.95
C ILE A 655 16.22 -2.63 33.81
N ARG A 656 15.55 -2.45 32.67
CA ARG A 656 16.03 -1.65 31.56
C ARG A 656 15.05 -0.52 31.27
N LEU A 657 15.56 0.69 31.22
CA LEU A 657 14.84 1.88 30.79
C LEU A 657 15.16 2.12 29.32
N THR A 658 14.15 2.47 28.54
CA THR A 658 14.32 2.75 27.11
C THR A 658 13.55 4.01 26.77
N ALA A 659 14.21 4.93 26.09
CA ALA A 659 13.59 6.10 25.46
C ALA A 659 13.83 6.03 23.95
N SER A 660 12.78 6.17 23.16
CA SER A 660 12.88 6.14 21.69
C SER A 660 12.14 7.32 21.08
N CYS A 661 12.74 7.88 20.04
CA CYS A 661 12.14 8.88 19.18
C CYS A 661 12.10 8.33 17.76
N LYS A 662 10.89 8.22 17.19
CA LYS A 662 10.68 7.73 15.82
C LYS A 662 10.30 8.87 14.89
N ASN A 663 10.63 8.73 13.59
CA ASN A 663 10.40 9.76 12.56
C ASN A 663 10.99 11.12 13.01
N VAL A 664 12.27 11.12 13.38
CA VAL A 664 12.95 12.26 14.00
C VAL A 664 12.98 13.47 13.06
N CYS A 665 13.47 13.28 11.84
CA CYS A 665 13.44 14.30 10.79
C CYS A 665 13.59 13.69 9.41
N THR A 666 13.16 14.44 8.39
CA THR A 666 13.28 14.08 6.98
C THR A 666 14.04 15.19 6.25
N PHE A 667 15.03 14.81 5.46
CA PHE A 667 15.80 15.69 4.57
C PHE A 667 15.33 15.44 3.15
N ASP A 668 14.64 16.39 2.56
CA ASP A 668 14.09 16.31 1.20
C ASP A 668 13.91 17.70 0.60
N ASN A 669 13.68 17.75 -0.71
CA ASN A 669 13.31 18.95 -1.44
C ASN A 669 11.82 18.93 -1.86
N TRP A 670 11.04 17.98 -1.31
CA TRP A 670 9.62 17.86 -1.59
C TRP A 670 8.81 18.70 -0.61
N GLU A 671 8.12 19.70 -1.12
CA GLU A 671 7.39 20.69 -0.31
C GLU A 671 5.93 20.30 -0.06
N TYR A 672 5.42 19.27 -0.72
CA TYR A 672 4.01 18.92 -0.79
C TYR A 672 3.67 17.65 0.01
N GLY A 673 3.76 17.70 1.33
CA GLY A 673 3.44 16.57 2.19
C GLY A 673 4.59 15.60 2.44
N ASP A 674 4.31 14.34 2.77
CA ASP A 674 5.35 13.34 3.04
C ASP A 674 5.97 12.82 1.72
N PRO A 675 7.29 12.94 1.53
CA PRO A 675 7.93 12.48 0.31
C PRO A 675 7.82 10.96 0.10
N LYS A 676 7.55 10.17 1.14
CA LYS A 676 7.35 8.73 1.04
C LYS A 676 5.99 8.38 0.44
N THR A 677 4.93 8.97 0.93
CA THR A 677 3.55 8.64 0.55
C THR A 677 2.99 9.55 -0.53
N GLY A 678 3.52 10.77 -0.66
CA GLY A 678 2.93 11.82 -1.52
C GLY A 678 1.63 12.39 -0.97
N GLY A 679 1.18 11.91 0.20
CA GLY A 679 -0.04 12.37 0.85
C GLY A 679 0.22 13.54 1.80
N LEU A 680 -0.88 14.08 2.34
CA LEU A 680 -0.89 15.18 3.31
C LEU A 680 -0.15 14.87 4.62
N ASP A 681 0.03 13.60 4.92
CA ASP A 681 0.60 13.12 6.17
C ASP A 681 2.13 13.30 6.19
N LYS A 682 2.56 14.55 6.16
CA LYS A 682 3.97 14.87 6.44
C LYS A 682 4.23 14.63 7.92
N ARG A 683 4.67 13.45 8.27
CA ARG A 683 5.02 13.05 9.65
C ARG A 683 6.25 13.77 10.20
N SER A 684 6.69 14.81 9.57
CA SER A 684 7.84 15.63 9.95
C SER A 684 7.42 17.01 10.47
N PHE A 685 6.35 17.09 11.25
CA PHE A 685 6.14 18.31 12.05
C PHE A 685 6.92 18.19 13.35
N ASN A 686 7.96 18.98 13.45
CA ASN A 686 8.63 19.31 14.70
C ASN A 686 7.70 20.04 15.66
#